data_88a2c5d45445af1c2356b8eb2271d132
#
_entry.id   88a2c5d45445af1c2356b8eb2271d132
#
_cell.length_a   1.000
_cell.length_b   1.000
_cell.length_c   1.000
_cell.angle_alpha   90.00
_cell.angle_beta   90.00
_cell.angle_gamma   90.00
#
_symmetry.space_group_name_H-M   'P 1'
#
loop_
_entity.id
_entity.type
_entity.pdbx_description
1 polymer ?
#
loop_
_entity_poly.entity_id
_entity_poly.type
_entity_poly.pdbx_seq_one_letter_code
_entity_poly.pdbx_strand_id
1 'polypeptide(L)'
;MKTYVIVGGVAGGAGTAARLRRLDEQSRIILIERGEHISYANCGLPYYAGGTITERSRLFVMTAQRFTEVFQVEVKALHEVLSLHKEEQFVRVKDLTTGNIFDQYYDTLVLSPGAAPVKPRIPGIDDPSIFSLRTVEDVDAIVKKIEHHQTTRAVVVGGGFIGLEMAENLKERQIKVTLVEALDQVMNVIDYDMAAIVQQQLREKGIQLYLKDGVKSFERKKGELLVTLASGTVIPTDMVILSIGVRPDTKIAQEAGLKLGSNGAISVDEQFNTSDPHIKAVGDAIEYPHPVTKKPVTIPLAGPANKQARLCAESIAYGACRPYGGIIATSIAKIFDLTAASTGMTGKQLKQAEIPYAEVITHAGSHAGYYPNALQLAVKILYDPKTGLLYGGQVVGYDGVDKRIDVLAAYIKKEGTVTDLTEFEQAYAPPFSSAKDPLNMVGFVAQNAMEGISHIITWDQLPALIQKQAFILDVRTEEEFDLGTIPGAINIPHTEIRAQLAQIPKDRPIIVACAVGIRGYLAERMLVQNGYAEVYNLTGGYRTYQAVHNELEALENPEEARIALFTPSPSEEDGSPRALQSDSIALVDACGLQCPGPIVTLKKTMDNLSQGDFLRVLATDPGFSRDVQSWSKLTGNRLVSLETKDGTIEAVLEKGATKVSTSTTQSVSDGATIIVFSNDMDRVLAAFVLANGAAATGRKVTLFFTFWGLTVLRTKKPGKVKKDFMGKMFGMML
;
A
#
# COMPACT_ATOMS: atom_id res chain seq x y z
N MET A 1 -13.70 -8.57 -49.63
CA MET A 1 -12.93 -8.95 -48.43
C MET A 1 -12.69 -7.65 -47.67
N LYS A 2 -13.13 -7.54 -46.40
CA LYS A 2 -12.90 -6.32 -45.61
C LYS A 2 -11.43 -6.24 -45.16
N THR A 3 -10.92 -5.02 -45.10
CA THR A 3 -9.57 -4.71 -44.63
C THR A 3 -9.63 -3.94 -43.31
N TYR A 4 -9.11 -4.50 -42.27
CA TYR A 4 -9.01 -3.88 -40.94
C TYR A 4 -7.56 -3.47 -40.69
N VAL A 5 -7.37 -2.18 -40.41
CA VAL A 5 -6.04 -1.64 -40.05
C VAL A 5 -6.02 -1.28 -38.56
N ILE A 6 -5.00 -1.68 -37.86
CA ILE A 6 -4.84 -1.45 -36.43
C ILE A 6 -3.50 -0.76 -36.21
N VAL A 7 -3.51 0.40 -35.57
CA VAL A 7 -2.32 1.20 -35.26
C VAL A 7 -1.95 1.06 -33.78
N GLY A 8 -0.75 0.53 -33.52
CA GLY A 8 -0.23 0.20 -32.21
C GLY A 8 -0.35 -1.30 -31.89
N GLY A 9 0.78 -1.93 -31.60
CA GLY A 9 0.94 -3.39 -31.55
C GLY A 9 1.01 -3.99 -30.12
N VAL A 10 0.62 -3.26 -29.07
CA VAL A 10 0.70 -3.78 -27.69
C VAL A 10 -0.70 -4.18 -27.19
N ALA A 11 -1.05 -3.95 -25.91
CA ALA A 11 -2.23 -4.51 -25.26
C ALA A 11 -3.55 -4.30 -26.03
N GLY A 12 -3.87 -3.05 -26.38
CA GLY A 12 -5.13 -2.73 -27.07
C GLY A 12 -5.16 -3.22 -28.51
N GLY A 13 -4.12 -2.92 -29.29
CA GLY A 13 -4.11 -3.25 -30.72
C GLY A 13 -3.88 -4.73 -30.99
N ALA A 14 -2.85 -5.36 -30.40
CA ALA A 14 -2.63 -6.79 -30.56
C ALA A 14 -3.81 -7.62 -30.02
N GLY A 15 -4.40 -7.20 -28.89
CA GLY A 15 -5.61 -7.81 -28.34
C GLY A 15 -6.80 -7.73 -29.29
N THR A 16 -7.00 -6.57 -29.95
CA THR A 16 -8.06 -6.37 -30.96
C THR A 16 -7.82 -7.24 -32.20
N ALA A 17 -6.60 -7.23 -32.73
CA ALA A 17 -6.24 -8.03 -33.91
C ALA A 17 -6.47 -9.54 -33.69
N ALA A 18 -5.95 -10.06 -32.57
CA ALA A 18 -6.09 -11.47 -32.21
C ALA A 18 -7.54 -11.88 -31.95
N ARG A 19 -8.35 -10.99 -31.32
CA ARG A 19 -9.78 -11.27 -31.08
C ARG A 19 -10.54 -11.17 -32.39
N LEU A 20 -10.29 -10.19 -33.21
CA LEU A 20 -10.97 -9.97 -34.48
C LEU A 20 -10.78 -11.16 -35.43
N ARG A 21 -9.55 -11.72 -35.55
CA ARG A 21 -9.31 -12.91 -36.35
C ARG A 21 -10.18 -14.10 -35.89
N ARG A 22 -10.34 -14.29 -34.57
CA ARG A 22 -11.19 -15.35 -34.05
C ARG A 22 -12.70 -15.15 -34.30
N LEU A 23 -13.11 -13.96 -34.69
CA LEU A 23 -14.49 -13.60 -35.02
C LEU A 23 -14.73 -13.50 -36.52
N ASP A 24 -13.71 -13.19 -37.30
CA ASP A 24 -13.77 -13.03 -38.75
C ASP A 24 -12.49 -13.62 -39.38
N GLU A 25 -12.65 -14.84 -39.93
CA GLU A 25 -11.56 -15.60 -40.54
C GLU A 25 -11.23 -15.08 -41.97
N GLN A 26 -12.16 -14.39 -42.61
CA GLN A 26 -12.04 -14.03 -44.02
C GLN A 26 -11.45 -12.62 -44.27
N SER A 27 -11.46 -11.76 -43.27
CA SER A 27 -10.97 -10.37 -43.44
C SER A 27 -9.45 -10.29 -43.48
N ARG A 28 -8.94 -9.30 -44.16
CA ARG A 28 -7.53 -8.91 -44.09
C ARG A 28 -7.31 -8.05 -42.85
N ILE A 29 -6.41 -8.45 -41.94
CA ILE A 29 -6.06 -7.71 -40.75
C ILE A 29 -4.62 -7.29 -40.81
N ILE A 30 -4.34 -6.00 -40.67
CA ILE A 30 -3.01 -5.40 -40.73
C ILE A 30 -2.76 -4.68 -39.42
N LEU A 31 -1.67 -5.05 -38.75
CA LEU A 31 -1.21 -4.44 -37.49
C LEU A 31 0.05 -3.63 -37.77
N ILE A 32 0.00 -2.33 -37.56
CA ILE A 32 1.10 -1.38 -37.79
C ILE A 32 1.69 -0.98 -36.43
N GLU A 33 2.99 -1.20 -36.24
CA GLU A 33 3.71 -0.85 -35.01
C GLU A 33 5.00 -0.09 -35.37
N ARG A 34 5.18 1.05 -34.69
CA ARG A 34 6.37 1.90 -34.89
C ARG A 34 7.63 1.25 -34.32
N GLY A 35 7.52 0.54 -33.19
CA GLY A 35 8.62 -0.20 -32.56
C GLY A 35 8.95 -1.50 -33.29
N GLU A 36 10.07 -2.09 -32.94
CA GLU A 36 10.49 -3.42 -33.43
C GLU A 36 9.60 -4.55 -32.89
N HIS A 37 9.06 -4.36 -31.70
CA HIS A 37 8.38 -5.40 -30.95
C HIS A 37 6.89 -5.13 -30.76
N ILE A 38 6.07 -6.17 -30.95
CA ILE A 38 4.64 -6.17 -30.60
C ILE A 38 4.42 -7.05 -29.36
N SER A 39 3.26 -6.90 -28.75
CA SER A 39 2.76 -7.83 -27.70
C SER A 39 3.79 -8.14 -26.62
N TYR A 40 4.42 -7.13 -26.05
CA TYR A 40 5.39 -7.27 -24.97
C TYR A 40 4.83 -6.79 -23.62
N ALA A 41 5.45 -7.24 -22.54
CA ALA A 41 5.04 -6.95 -21.16
C ALA A 41 5.61 -5.60 -20.68
N ASN A 42 4.93 -4.49 -20.95
CA ASN A 42 5.35 -3.17 -20.48
C ASN A 42 5.57 -3.13 -18.95
N CYS A 43 4.67 -3.78 -18.19
CA CYS A 43 4.79 -3.86 -16.73
C CYS A 43 5.96 -4.75 -16.27
N GLY A 44 6.58 -5.52 -17.16
CA GLY A 44 7.78 -6.32 -16.86
C GLY A 44 9.10 -5.55 -16.98
N LEU A 45 9.07 -4.36 -17.62
CA LEU A 45 10.29 -3.60 -17.92
C LEU A 45 11.06 -3.18 -16.66
N PRO A 46 10.45 -2.65 -15.58
CA PRO A 46 11.16 -2.34 -14.36
C PRO A 46 11.84 -3.56 -13.73
N TYR A 47 11.16 -4.70 -13.72
CA TYR A 47 11.67 -5.96 -13.16
C TYR A 47 12.81 -6.57 -14.00
N TYR A 48 12.81 -6.32 -15.31
CA TYR A 48 13.95 -6.67 -16.16
C TYR A 48 15.13 -5.73 -15.90
N ALA A 49 14.90 -4.43 -15.74
CA ALA A 49 15.94 -3.49 -15.35
C ALA A 49 16.57 -3.87 -14.01
N GLY A 50 15.78 -4.35 -13.04
CA GLY A 50 16.23 -4.83 -11.73
C GLY A 50 16.93 -6.19 -11.76
N GLY A 51 16.74 -6.99 -12.81
CA GLY A 51 17.28 -8.33 -12.92
C GLY A 51 16.41 -9.43 -12.29
N THR A 52 15.21 -9.09 -11.78
CA THR A 52 14.21 -10.09 -11.35
C THR A 52 13.73 -10.92 -12.54
N ILE A 53 13.49 -10.29 -13.68
CA ILE A 53 13.35 -10.97 -14.98
C ILE A 53 14.74 -11.03 -15.60
N THR A 54 15.35 -12.19 -15.59
CA THR A 54 16.74 -12.38 -16.04
C THR A 54 16.88 -12.51 -17.57
N GLU A 55 15.84 -13.02 -18.23
CA GLU A 55 15.87 -13.29 -19.66
C GLU A 55 15.03 -12.26 -20.43
N ARG A 56 15.65 -11.46 -21.29
CA ARG A 56 14.99 -10.47 -22.14
C ARG A 56 13.84 -11.07 -22.97
N SER A 57 13.99 -12.30 -23.43
CA SER A 57 13.00 -13.02 -24.22
C SER A 57 11.64 -13.19 -23.50
N ARG A 58 11.65 -13.22 -22.16
CA ARG A 58 10.42 -13.33 -21.34
C ARG A 58 9.57 -12.06 -21.35
N LEU A 59 10.11 -10.95 -21.82
CA LEU A 59 9.33 -9.73 -22.02
C LEU A 59 8.35 -9.87 -23.18
N PHE A 60 8.60 -10.76 -24.14
CA PHE A 60 7.75 -10.91 -25.32
C PHE A 60 6.66 -11.95 -25.06
N VAL A 61 5.41 -11.46 -24.98
CA VAL A 61 4.24 -12.36 -24.90
C VAL A 61 4.10 -13.12 -26.22
N MET A 62 4.33 -12.43 -27.35
CA MET A 62 4.34 -13.03 -28.66
C MET A 62 5.17 -12.18 -29.65
N THR A 63 6.07 -12.84 -30.40
CA THR A 63 6.82 -12.16 -31.48
C THR A 63 5.93 -11.86 -32.68
N ALA A 64 6.31 -10.89 -33.52
CA ALA A 64 5.59 -10.53 -34.73
C ALA A 64 5.42 -11.75 -35.67
N GLN A 65 6.47 -12.54 -35.87
CA GLN A 65 6.42 -13.77 -36.67
C GLN A 65 5.38 -14.76 -36.11
N ARG A 66 5.47 -15.08 -34.82
CA ARG A 66 4.53 -16.02 -34.18
C ARG A 66 3.09 -15.50 -34.23
N PHE A 67 2.88 -14.19 -34.07
CA PHE A 67 1.57 -13.54 -34.17
C PHE A 67 0.97 -13.70 -35.56
N THR A 68 1.79 -13.49 -36.61
CA THR A 68 1.39 -13.73 -38.01
C THR A 68 1.05 -15.19 -38.27
N GLU A 69 1.88 -16.12 -37.81
CA GLU A 69 1.65 -17.56 -38.00
C GLU A 69 0.36 -18.04 -37.32
N VAL A 70 0.10 -17.61 -36.09
CA VAL A 70 -1.04 -18.06 -35.28
C VAL A 70 -2.36 -17.39 -35.70
N PHE A 71 -2.30 -16.07 -35.95
CA PHE A 71 -3.52 -15.30 -36.19
C PHE A 71 -3.71 -14.86 -37.65
N GLN A 72 -2.81 -15.19 -38.55
CA GLN A 72 -2.88 -14.76 -39.95
C GLN A 72 -3.10 -13.24 -40.06
N VAL A 73 -2.41 -12.48 -39.20
CA VAL A 73 -2.40 -11.01 -39.21
C VAL A 73 -1.12 -10.52 -39.88
N GLU A 74 -1.25 -9.61 -40.82
CA GLU A 74 -0.12 -8.96 -41.46
C GLU A 74 0.50 -7.94 -40.50
N VAL A 75 1.63 -8.31 -39.83
CA VAL A 75 2.32 -7.44 -38.88
C VAL A 75 3.37 -6.60 -39.62
N LYS A 76 3.23 -5.28 -39.53
CA LYS A 76 4.19 -4.29 -40.01
C LYS A 76 4.86 -3.62 -38.81
N ALA A 77 5.91 -4.29 -38.25
CA ALA A 77 6.79 -3.69 -37.25
C ALA A 77 7.78 -2.72 -37.94
N LEU A 78 8.31 -1.75 -37.20
CA LEU A 78 9.15 -0.66 -37.69
C LEU A 78 8.44 0.17 -38.80
N HIS A 79 7.13 0.33 -38.66
CA HIS A 79 6.31 1.13 -39.56
C HIS A 79 5.57 2.21 -38.78
N GLU A 80 5.79 3.48 -39.16
CA GLU A 80 5.17 4.63 -38.47
C GLU A 80 4.03 5.19 -39.30
N VAL A 81 2.86 5.36 -38.71
CA VAL A 81 1.76 6.10 -39.30
C VAL A 81 2.04 7.59 -39.19
N LEU A 82 2.21 8.27 -40.31
CA LEU A 82 2.54 9.69 -40.37
C LEU A 82 1.30 10.57 -40.34
N SER A 83 0.22 10.16 -41.02
CA SER A 83 -1.03 10.91 -41.11
C SER A 83 -2.22 9.98 -41.37
N LEU A 84 -3.40 10.46 -40.99
CA LEU A 84 -4.69 9.80 -41.20
C LEU A 84 -5.57 10.65 -42.13
N HIS A 85 -6.01 10.05 -43.21
CA HIS A 85 -6.88 10.64 -44.23
C HIS A 85 -8.24 9.97 -44.18
N LYS A 86 -9.14 10.51 -43.35
CA LYS A 86 -10.41 9.86 -43.00
C LYS A 86 -11.42 9.87 -44.15
N GLU A 87 -11.43 10.91 -44.96
CA GLU A 87 -12.35 11.02 -46.07
C GLU A 87 -12.06 9.98 -47.18
N GLU A 88 -10.77 9.72 -47.44
CA GLU A 88 -10.30 8.74 -48.41
C GLU A 88 -10.04 7.36 -47.80
N GLN A 89 -10.20 7.21 -46.49
CA GLN A 89 -10.05 5.98 -45.72
C GLN A 89 -8.69 5.30 -45.87
N PHE A 90 -7.60 6.07 -45.72
CA PHE A 90 -6.24 5.52 -45.68
C PHE A 90 -5.41 6.16 -44.54
N VAL A 91 -4.39 5.43 -44.11
CA VAL A 91 -3.28 5.95 -43.31
C VAL A 91 -2.02 6.00 -44.16
N ARG A 92 -1.26 7.10 -44.06
CA ARG A 92 0.07 7.21 -44.70
C ARG A 92 1.12 6.62 -43.76
N VAL A 93 1.82 5.63 -44.26
CA VAL A 93 2.74 4.82 -43.47
C VAL A 93 4.16 4.99 -44.03
N LYS A 94 5.13 5.14 -43.11
CA LYS A 94 6.56 5.12 -43.41
C LYS A 94 7.18 3.84 -42.89
N ASP A 95 7.83 3.09 -43.76
CA ASP A 95 8.74 2.01 -43.37
C ASP A 95 10.03 2.64 -42.84
N LEU A 96 10.31 2.45 -41.56
CA LEU A 96 11.48 3.04 -40.89
C LEU A 96 12.80 2.36 -41.26
N THR A 97 12.75 1.16 -41.86
CA THR A 97 13.93 0.41 -42.30
C THR A 97 14.40 0.93 -43.65
N THR A 98 13.48 1.16 -44.59
CA THR A 98 13.79 1.53 -45.96
C THR A 98 13.58 3.04 -46.27
N GLY A 99 12.81 3.73 -45.40
CA GLY A 99 12.39 5.09 -45.58
C GLY A 99 11.23 5.26 -46.58
N ASN A 100 10.71 4.19 -47.16
CA ASN A 100 9.61 4.23 -48.14
C ASN A 100 8.32 4.68 -47.48
N ILE A 101 7.53 5.48 -48.21
CA ILE A 101 6.21 5.96 -47.77
C ILE A 101 5.16 5.38 -48.70
N PHE A 102 4.07 4.85 -48.14
CA PHE A 102 2.93 4.30 -48.87
C PHE A 102 1.62 4.56 -48.18
N ASP A 103 0.52 4.47 -48.88
CA ASP A 103 -0.84 4.64 -48.36
C ASP A 103 -1.47 3.26 -48.12
N GLN A 104 -1.95 3.03 -46.90
CA GLN A 104 -2.64 1.81 -46.49
C GLN A 104 -4.12 2.10 -46.30
N TYR A 105 -4.94 1.59 -47.22
CA TYR A 105 -6.41 1.73 -47.17
C TYR A 105 -7.07 0.78 -46.16
N TYR A 106 -8.21 1.19 -45.62
CA TYR A 106 -9.00 0.42 -44.66
C TYR A 106 -10.52 0.54 -44.84
N ASP A 107 -11.27 -0.49 -44.48
CA ASP A 107 -12.72 -0.42 -44.26
C ASP A 107 -13.03 0.01 -42.83
N THR A 108 -12.20 -0.41 -41.85
CA THR A 108 -12.23 0.04 -40.47
C THR A 108 -10.81 0.21 -39.93
N LEU A 109 -10.58 1.35 -39.30
CA LEU A 109 -9.32 1.66 -38.61
C LEU A 109 -9.51 1.55 -37.09
N VAL A 110 -8.55 0.97 -36.41
CA VAL A 110 -8.49 0.94 -34.92
C VAL A 110 -7.24 1.71 -34.46
N LEU A 111 -7.43 2.78 -33.71
CA LEU A 111 -6.35 3.53 -33.09
C LEU A 111 -6.07 3.01 -31.67
N SER A 112 -4.87 2.50 -31.46
CA SER A 112 -4.37 2.04 -30.16
C SER A 112 -2.93 2.53 -29.92
N PRO A 113 -2.63 3.83 -30.09
CA PRO A 113 -1.27 4.36 -30.02
C PRO A 113 -0.74 4.39 -28.59
N GLY A 114 -1.61 4.19 -27.60
CA GLY A 114 -1.27 4.19 -26.19
C GLY A 114 -1.02 5.59 -25.64
N ALA A 115 -0.08 5.70 -24.71
CA ALA A 115 0.33 6.95 -24.08
C ALA A 115 1.84 7.15 -24.19
N ALA A 116 2.31 8.37 -24.29
CA ALA A 116 3.71 8.76 -24.35
C ALA A 116 4.17 9.31 -22.99
N PRO A 117 5.42 9.03 -22.55
CA PRO A 117 5.99 9.67 -21.35
C PRO A 117 5.96 11.19 -21.46
N VAL A 118 5.62 11.85 -20.36
CA VAL A 118 5.69 13.30 -20.27
C VAL A 118 7.16 13.73 -20.24
N LYS A 119 7.57 14.58 -21.18
CA LYS A 119 8.90 15.19 -21.21
C LYS A 119 8.74 16.71 -21.05
N PRO A 120 8.94 17.27 -19.85
CA PRO A 120 8.74 18.68 -19.57
C PRO A 120 9.89 19.52 -20.20
N ARG A 121 9.66 20.79 -20.37
CA ARG A 121 10.69 21.72 -20.86
C ARG A 121 11.59 22.16 -19.70
N ILE A 122 12.44 21.26 -19.22
CA ILE A 122 13.42 21.53 -18.16
C ILE A 122 14.81 21.68 -18.81
N PRO A 123 15.61 22.69 -18.45
CA PRO A 123 16.98 22.85 -18.96
C PRO A 123 17.81 21.58 -18.73
N GLY A 124 18.49 21.09 -19.76
CA GLY A 124 19.35 19.91 -19.69
C GLY A 124 18.67 18.54 -19.76
N ILE A 125 17.35 18.49 -20.01
CA ILE A 125 16.56 17.22 -20.06
C ILE A 125 16.98 16.26 -21.19
N ASP A 126 17.71 16.74 -22.18
CA ASP A 126 18.18 15.94 -23.30
C ASP A 126 19.56 15.30 -23.05
N ASP A 127 20.09 15.36 -21.82
CA ASP A 127 21.32 14.67 -21.46
C ASP A 127 21.16 13.14 -21.69
N PRO A 128 22.16 12.47 -22.31
CA PRO A 128 22.06 11.05 -22.69
C PRO A 128 22.00 10.08 -21.50
N SER A 129 22.17 10.55 -20.28
CA SER A 129 22.01 9.76 -19.06
C SER A 129 20.61 9.92 -18.41
N ILE A 130 19.69 10.61 -19.08
CA ILE A 130 18.29 10.75 -18.65
C ILE A 130 17.43 9.86 -19.51
N PHE A 131 16.76 8.90 -18.88
CA PHE A 131 15.95 7.87 -19.50
C PHE A 131 14.48 8.02 -19.11
N SER A 132 13.58 7.68 -20.01
CA SER A 132 12.21 7.28 -19.72
C SER A 132 12.08 5.77 -19.86
N LEU A 133 11.02 5.18 -19.31
CA LEU A 133 10.77 3.74 -19.41
C LEU A 133 9.38 3.50 -20.01
N ARG A 134 9.34 3.12 -21.29
CA ARG A 134 8.10 2.86 -22.03
C ARG A 134 8.21 1.64 -22.94
N THR A 135 9.34 1.45 -23.62
CA THR A 135 9.55 0.42 -24.62
C THR A 135 10.65 -0.54 -24.21
N VAL A 136 10.81 -1.61 -24.98
CA VAL A 136 11.90 -2.58 -24.76
C VAL A 136 13.26 -1.92 -25.04
N GLU A 137 13.32 -1.04 -26.03
CA GLU A 137 14.54 -0.29 -26.37
C GLU A 137 14.95 0.64 -25.22
N ASP A 138 13.98 1.27 -24.54
CA ASP A 138 14.25 2.10 -23.37
C ASP A 138 14.90 1.28 -22.24
N VAL A 139 14.33 0.11 -21.91
CA VAL A 139 14.89 -0.73 -20.84
C VAL A 139 16.23 -1.31 -21.23
N ASP A 140 16.45 -1.68 -22.48
CA ASP A 140 17.76 -2.13 -22.97
C ASP A 140 18.83 -1.03 -22.80
N ALA A 141 18.49 0.23 -23.09
CA ALA A 141 19.39 1.36 -22.87
C ALA A 141 19.70 1.59 -21.38
N ILE A 142 18.71 1.43 -20.49
CA ILE A 142 18.89 1.50 -19.04
C ILE A 142 19.80 0.36 -18.54
N VAL A 143 19.52 -0.87 -18.92
CA VAL A 143 20.33 -2.05 -18.53
C VAL A 143 21.77 -1.87 -19.01
N LYS A 144 21.96 -1.47 -20.28
CA LYS A 144 23.28 -1.17 -20.82
C LYS A 144 24.02 -0.09 -20.02
N LYS A 145 23.31 0.96 -19.60
CA LYS A 145 23.90 2.03 -18.76
C LYS A 145 24.33 1.48 -17.40
N ILE A 146 23.54 0.63 -16.78
CA ILE A 146 23.85 0.01 -15.49
C ILE A 146 25.07 -0.89 -15.60
N GLU A 147 25.13 -1.76 -16.61
CA GLU A 147 26.15 -2.81 -16.74
C GLU A 147 27.51 -2.28 -17.22
N HIS A 148 27.51 -1.37 -18.21
CA HIS A 148 28.74 -0.93 -18.86
C HIS A 148 29.36 0.34 -18.25
N HIS A 149 28.62 1.10 -17.43
CA HIS A 149 29.10 2.38 -16.93
C HIS A 149 29.22 2.47 -15.40
N GLN A 150 29.22 1.33 -14.69
CA GLN A 150 29.38 1.25 -13.23
C GLN A 150 28.47 2.28 -12.50
N THR A 151 27.19 2.32 -12.88
CA THR A 151 26.20 3.20 -12.25
C THR A 151 26.08 2.84 -10.77
N THR A 152 26.41 3.80 -9.91
CA THR A 152 26.35 3.64 -8.46
C THR A 152 25.25 4.50 -7.82
N ARG A 153 24.80 5.54 -8.53
CA ARG A 153 23.79 6.49 -8.06
C ARG A 153 22.75 6.73 -9.16
N ALA A 154 21.50 6.71 -8.80
CA ALA A 154 20.40 7.03 -9.70
C ALA A 154 19.41 7.99 -9.03
N VAL A 155 18.89 8.94 -9.82
CA VAL A 155 17.76 9.77 -9.42
C VAL A 155 16.52 9.32 -10.19
N VAL A 156 15.47 8.97 -9.48
CA VAL A 156 14.15 8.67 -10.04
C VAL A 156 13.28 9.90 -9.84
N VAL A 157 12.77 10.47 -10.91
CA VAL A 157 11.92 11.66 -10.89
C VAL A 157 10.49 11.25 -11.14
N GLY A 158 9.65 11.40 -10.11
CA GLY A 158 8.23 11.00 -10.09
C GLY A 158 7.99 9.78 -9.21
N GLY A 159 7.10 9.92 -8.23
CA GLY A 159 6.73 8.91 -7.23
C GLY A 159 5.47 8.10 -7.60
N GLY A 160 5.14 7.98 -8.90
CA GLY A 160 4.08 7.10 -9.40
C GLY A 160 4.52 5.64 -9.49
N PHE A 161 3.67 4.75 -10.05
CA PHE A 161 3.94 3.31 -10.18
C PHE A 161 5.31 3.00 -10.79
N ILE A 162 5.59 3.53 -11.98
CA ILE A 162 6.85 3.28 -12.68
C ILE A 162 8.05 3.75 -11.86
N GLY A 163 7.93 4.92 -11.20
CA GLY A 163 9.00 5.47 -10.37
C GLY A 163 9.30 4.62 -9.15
N LEU A 164 8.27 4.15 -8.47
CA LEU A 164 8.43 3.28 -7.30
C LEU A 164 9.01 1.92 -7.67
N GLU A 165 8.49 1.28 -8.73
CA GLU A 165 9.04 0.01 -9.25
C GLU A 165 10.49 0.18 -9.69
N MET A 166 10.85 1.27 -10.37
CA MET A 166 12.24 1.55 -10.75
C MET A 166 13.13 1.82 -9.53
N ALA A 167 12.64 2.56 -8.52
CA ALA A 167 13.41 2.83 -7.32
C ALA A 167 13.72 1.53 -6.55
N GLU A 168 12.75 0.63 -6.39
CA GLU A 168 12.95 -0.69 -5.81
C GLU A 168 13.98 -1.50 -6.62
N ASN A 169 13.74 -1.68 -7.92
CA ASN A 169 14.54 -2.53 -8.77
C ASN A 169 15.99 -2.04 -8.92
N LEU A 170 16.23 -0.73 -8.94
CA LEU A 170 17.58 -0.16 -8.94
C LEU A 170 18.27 -0.35 -7.58
N LYS A 171 17.53 -0.22 -6.48
CA LYS A 171 18.05 -0.45 -5.13
C LYS A 171 18.47 -1.91 -4.93
N GLU A 172 17.70 -2.87 -5.43
CA GLU A 172 18.05 -4.28 -5.40
C GLU A 172 19.34 -4.60 -6.19
N ARG A 173 19.66 -3.80 -7.21
CA ARG A 173 20.95 -3.82 -7.90
C ARG A 173 22.08 -3.07 -7.14
N GLN A 174 21.89 -2.77 -5.86
CA GLN A 174 22.87 -2.07 -5.01
C GLN A 174 23.17 -0.63 -5.46
N ILE A 175 22.32 -0.01 -6.27
CA ILE A 175 22.44 1.38 -6.69
C ILE A 175 21.87 2.26 -5.57
N LYS A 176 22.55 3.34 -5.22
CA LYS A 176 22.04 4.37 -4.31
C LYS A 176 20.96 5.17 -5.04
N VAL A 177 19.72 5.07 -4.56
CA VAL A 177 18.55 5.67 -5.23
C VAL A 177 18.08 6.88 -4.45
N THR A 178 17.89 7.98 -5.17
CA THR A 178 17.17 9.17 -4.72
C THR A 178 15.86 9.28 -5.51
N LEU A 179 14.72 9.36 -4.84
CA LEU A 179 13.42 9.59 -5.46
C LEU A 179 13.00 11.04 -5.21
N VAL A 180 12.64 11.74 -6.28
CA VAL A 180 12.20 13.13 -6.26
C VAL A 180 10.76 13.21 -6.75
N GLU A 181 9.86 13.78 -5.93
CA GLU A 181 8.45 14.00 -6.26
C GLU A 181 8.07 15.46 -6.03
N ALA A 182 7.41 16.06 -7.01
CA ALA A 182 6.97 17.45 -6.94
C ALA A 182 5.75 17.65 -6.03
N LEU A 183 4.96 16.60 -5.83
CA LEU A 183 3.84 16.57 -4.88
C LEU A 183 4.35 16.26 -3.47
N ASP A 184 3.45 16.45 -2.49
CA ASP A 184 3.70 16.18 -1.08
C ASP A 184 3.68 14.70 -0.71
N GLN A 185 3.32 13.82 -1.66
CA GLN A 185 3.26 12.37 -1.45
C GLN A 185 3.64 11.57 -2.70
N VAL A 186 4.08 10.33 -2.50
CA VAL A 186 4.15 9.31 -3.56
C VAL A 186 2.77 8.67 -3.79
N MET A 187 2.61 7.92 -4.89
CA MET A 187 1.36 7.19 -5.21
C MET A 187 0.09 8.04 -5.08
N ASN A 188 -0.01 9.13 -5.83
CA ASN A 188 -1.18 10.04 -5.77
C ASN A 188 -2.55 9.37 -6.09
N VAL A 189 -2.56 8.06 -6.31
CA VAL A 189 -3.76 7.22 -6.45
C VAL A 189 -4.30 6.67 -5.12
N ILE A 190 -3.61 6.95 -4.00
CA ILE A 190 -4.08 6.70 -2.63
C ILE A 190 -4.07 8.01 -1.85
N ASP A 191 -4.77 8.07 -0.72
CA ASP A 191 -4.80 9.23 0.15
C ASP A 191 -3.51 9.34 0.99
N TYR A 192 -3.24 10.51 1.54
CA TYR A 192 -1.99 10.84 2.23
C TYR A 192 -1.68 9.90 3.40
N ASP A 193 -2.70 9.53 4.17
CA ASP A 193 -2.57 8.61 5.30
C ASP A 193 -2.09 7.20 4.89
N MET A 194 -2.53 6.74 3.73
CA MET A 194 -2.09 5.46 3.15
C MET A 194 -0.72 5.61 2.46
N ALA A 195 -0.47 6.76 1.82
CA ALA A 195 0.82 7.06 1.20
C ALA A 195 1.94 7.22 2.24
N ALA A 196 1.65 7.74 3.43
CA ALA A 196 2.61 7.85 4.52
C ALA A 196 3.24 6.50 4.91
N ILE A 197 2.46 5.41 4.87
CA ILE A 197 2.97 4.05 5.12
C ILE A 197 3.98 3.64 4.03
N VAL A 198 3.68 3.96 2.77
CA VAL A 198 4.58 3.69 1.63
C VAL A 198 5.87 4.52 1.73
N GLN A 199 5.75 5.79 2.09
CA GLN A 199 6.89 6.69 2.26
C GLN A 199 7.84 6.23 3.36
N GLN A 200 7.30 5.78 4.49
CA GLN A 200 8.08 5.16 5.56
C GLN A 200 8.84 3.94 5.07
N GLN A 201 8.18 3.03 4.34
CA GLN A 201 8.83 1.85 3.75
C GLN A 201 10.00 2.24 2.84
N LEU A 202 9.82 3.24 1.97
CA LEU A 202 10.88 3.72 1.09
C LEU A 202 12.09 4.21 1.88
N ARG A 203 11.86 5.00 2.94
CA ARG A 203 12.92 5.50 3.83
C ARG A 203 13.62 4.35 4.56
N GLU A 204 12.87 3.41 5.12
CA GLU A 204 13.41 2.23 5.82
C GLU A 204 14.29 1.36 4.91
N LYS A 205 13.94 1.27 3.62
CA LYS A 205 14.75 0.58 2.60
C LYS A 205 15.93 1.43 2.08
N GLY A 206 16.14 2.61 2.66
CA GLY A 206 17.27 3.49 2.33
C GLY A 206 17.14 4.20 0.99
N ILE A 207 15.91 4.47 0.55
CA ILE A 207 15.63 5.39 -0.55
C ILE A 207 15.66 6.82 0.00
N GLN A 208 16.47 7.65 -0.61
CA GLN A 208 16.53 9.07 -0.30
C GLN A 208 15.31 9.77 -0.94
N LEU A 209 14.36 10.24 -0.12
CA LEU A 209 13.07 10.75 -0.60
C LEU A 209 12.98 12.27 -0.47
N TYR A 210 12.76 12.95 -1.61
CA TYR A 210 12.48 14.37 -1.73
C TYR A 210 11.04 14.56 -2.20
N LEU A 211 10.17 15.03 -1.32
CA LEU A 211 8.78 15.35 -1.60
C LEU A 211 8.58 16.86 -1.64
N LYS A 212 7.56 17.33 -2.37
CA LYS A 212 7.23 18.74 -2.55
C LYS A 212 8.41 19.57 -3.12
N ASP A 213 9.31 18.89 -3.84
CA ASP A 213 10.56 19.50 -4.34
C ASP A 213 10.87 19.00 -5.77
N GLY A 214 10.21 19.57 -6.75
CA GLY A 214 10.35 19.17 -8.15
C GLY A 214 11.72 19.53 -8.76
N VAL A 215 12.08 18.84 -9.84
CA VAL A 215 13.33 19.11 -10.57
C VAL A 215 13.23 20.43 -11.34
N LYS A 216 14.25 21.28 -11.18
CA LYS A 216 14.39 22.59 -11.85
C LYS A 216 15.27 22.52 -13.08
N SER A 217 16.40 21.80 -13.02
CA SER A 217 17.34 21.68 -14.15
C SER A 217 18.26 20.48 -14.00
N PHE A 218 18.82 20.07 -15.12
CA PHE A 218 19.90 19.11 -15.23
C PHE A 218 21.13 19.82 -15.82
N GLU A 219 22.31 19.53 -15.31
CA GLU A 219 23.55 20.12 -15.80
C GLU A 219 24.70 19.11 -15.72
N ARG A 220 25.51 19.01 -16.78
CA ARG A 220 26.71 18.18 -16.74
C ARG A 220 27.92 19.03 -16.44
N LYS A 221 28.55 18.79 -15.26
CA LYS A 221 29.78 19.47 -14.86
C LYS A 221 30.88 18.44 -14.58
N LYS A 222 32.04 18.63 -15.20
CA LYS A 222 33.23 17.75 -15.03
C LYS A 222 32.93 16.25 -15.23
N GLY A 223 32.01 15.95 -16.13
CA GLY A 223 31.60 14.57 -16.42
C GLY A 223 30.46 14.03 -15.52
N GLU A 224 30.14 14.69 -14.44
CA GLU A 224 29.05 14.32 -13.50
C GLU A 224 27.73 14.99 -13.88
N LEU A 225 26.62 14.25 -13.82
CA LEU A 225 25.29 14.80 -14.02
C LEU A 225 24.76 15.31 -12.67
N LEU A 226 24.37 16.57 -12.65
CA LEU A 226 23.80 17.27 -11.49
C LEU A 226 22.31 17.52 -11.71
N VAL A 227 21.48 17.10 -10.75
CA VAL A 227 20.03 17.36 -10.71
C VAL A 227 19.79 18.48 -9.70
N THR A 228 19.32 19.63 -10.14
CA THR A 228 18.96 20.76 -9.27
C THR A 228 17.47 20.77 -9.01
N LEU A 229 17.07 20.77 -7.75
CA LEU A 229 15.69 20.82 -7.31
C LEU A 229 15.16 22.26 -7.17
N ALA A 230 13.85 22.41 -7.00
CA ALA A 230 13.21 23.73 -6.81
C ALA A 230 13.70 24.44 -5.54
N SER A 231 14.00 23.70 -4.48
CA SER A 231 14.62 24.18 -3.24
C SER A 231 16.04 24.75 -3.42
N GLY A 232 16.70 24.44 -4.55
CA GLY A 232 18.11 24.73 -4.79
C GLY A 232 19.06 23.60 -4.40
N THR A 233 18.55 22.51 -3.84
CA THR A 233 19.36 21.31 -3.56
C THR A 233 19.92 20.73 -4.86
N VAL A 234 21.20 20.34 -4.85
CA VAL A 234 21.90 19.77 -6.00
C VAL A 234 22.26 18.32 -5.70
N ILE A 235 21.81 17.40 -6.52
CA ILE A 235 22.01 15.95 -6.36
C ILE A 235 22.92 15.44 -7.48
N PRO A 236 24.15 15.01 -7.16
CA PRO A 236 25.02 14.36 -8.15
C PRO A 236 24.55 12.94 -8.42
N THR A 237 24.52 12.55 -9.70
CA THR A 237 24.03 11.23 -10.11
C THR A 237 24.75 10.72 -11.37
N ASP A 238 24.67 9.42 -11.62
CA ASP A 238 25.20 8.78 -12.82
C ASP A 238 24.10 8.57 -13.88
N MET A 239 22.82 8.51 -13.43
CA MET A 239 21.67 8.23 -14.26
C MET A 239 20.41 8.88 -13.67
N VAL A 240 19.48 9.29 -14.55
CA VAL A 240 18.14 9.75 -14.17
C VAL A 240 17.09 8.90 -14.86
N ILE A 241 16.07 8.44 -14.12
CA ILE A 241 14.84 7.84 -14.65
C ILE A 241 13.71 8.87 -14.53
N LEU A 242 13.16 9.28 -15.67
CA LEU A 242 12.07 10.24 -15.72
C LEU A 242 10.73 9.51 -15.80
N SER A 243 9.95 9.54 -14.71
CA SER A 243 8.68 8.82 -14.53
C SER A 243 7.55 9.73 -14.03
N ILE A 244 7.48 10.96 -14.54
CA ILE A 244 6.53 12.00 -14.13
C ILE A 244 5.14 11.88 -14.78
N GLY A 245 4.78 10.69 -15.22
CA GLY A 245 3.50 10.36 -15.82
C GLY A 245 3.53 10.23 -17.33
N VAL A 246 2.37 9.93 -17.88
CA VAL A 246 2.14 9.71 -19.32
C VAL A 246 0.98 10.55 -19.78
N ARG A 247 0.93 10.84 -21.08
CA ARG A 247 -0.21 11.49 -21.76
C ARG A 247 -0.64 10.67 -22.97
N PRO A 248 -1.93 10.68 -23.31
CA PRO A 248 -2.42 10.03 -24.54
C PRO A 248 -1.62 10.44 -25.78
N ASP A 249 -1.18 9.47 -26.58
CA ASP A 249 -0.49 9.75 -27.86
C ASP A 249 -1.53 9.91 -28.98
N THR A 250 -2.09 11.11 -29.07
CA THR A 250 -3.26 11.39 -29.92
C THR A 250 -2.96 12.36 -31.09
N LYS A 251 -1.67 12.61 -31.36
CA LYS A 251 -1.26 13.55 -32.41
C LYS A 251 -1.93 13.26 -33.75
N ILE A 252 -1.91 12.02 -34.22
CA ILE A 252 -2.52 11.62 -35.51
C ILE A 252 -4.04 11.85 -35.52
N ALA A 253 -4.71 11.52 -34.40
CA ALA A 253 -6.14 11.71 -34.23
C ALA A 253 -6.51 13.20 -34.24
N GLN A 254 -5.70 14.04 -33.59
CA GLN A 254 -5.87 15.48 -33.52
C GLN A 254 -5.68 16.12 -34.91
N GLU A 255 -4.62 15.78 -35.65
CA GLU A 255 -4.31 16.29 -36.97
C GLU A 255 -5.39 15.88 -38.00
N ALA A 256 -6.01 14.69 -37.83
CA ALA A 256 -7.14 14.25 -38.66
C ALA A 256 -8.49 14.87 -38.26
N GLY A 257 -8.53 15.72 -37.22
CA GLY A 257 -9.75 16.38 -36.77
C GLY A 257 -10.74 15.44 -36.08
N LEU A 258 -10.27 14.35 -35.44
CA LEU A 258 -11.11 13.53 -34.56
C LEU A 258 -11.40 14.27 -33.25
N LYS A 259 -12.59 14.04 -32.68
CA LYS A 259 -12.97 14.68 -31.43
C LYS A 259 -12.11 14.17 -30.28
N LEU A 260 -11.47 15.10 -29.58
CA LEU A 260 -10.72 14.82 -28.35
C LEU A 260 -11.46 15.37 -27.13
N GLY A 261 -11.26 14.76 -25.99
CA GLY A 261 -11.70 15.26 -24.71
C GLY A 261 -10.83 16.36 -24.13
N SER A 262 -11.21 16.88 -22.99
CA SER A 262 -10.51 18.00 -22.31
C SER A 262 -9.07 17.65 -21.88
N ASN A 263 -8.76 16.39 -21.69
CA ASN A 263 -7.43 15.87 -21.33
C ASN A 263 -6.59 15.46 -22.56
N GLY A 264 -7.10 15.71 -23.79
CA GLY A 264 -6.44 15.39 -25.05
C GLY A 264 -6.58 13.92 -25.48
N ALA A 265 -7.33 13.09 -24.78
CA ALA A 265 -7.62 11.72 -25.18
C ALA A 265 -8.70 11.65 -26.27
N ILE A 266 -8.72 10.57 -27.05
CA ILE A 266 -9.73 10.36 -28.09
C ILE A 266 -11.08 10.07 -27.42
N SER A 267 -12.09 10.86 -27.76
CA SER A 267 -13.46 10.65 -27.29
C SER A 267 -14.10 9.51 -28.06
N VAL A 268 -14.64 8.52 -27.35
CA VAL A 268 -15.33 7.37 -27.96
C VAL A 268 -16.70 7.14 -27.34
N ASP A 269 -17.58 6.50 -28.12
CA ASP A 269 -18.87 6.03 -27.62
C ASP A 269 -18.77 4.63 -26.94
N GLU A 270 -19.91 4.08 -26.53
CA GLU A 270 -20.00 2.75 -25.90
C GLU A 270 -19.60 1.59 -26.82
N GLN A 271 -19.50 1.83 -28.13
CA GLN A 271 -19.08 0.88 -29.16
C GLN A 271 -17.63 1.13 -29.61
N PHE A 272 -16.89 1.99 -28.90
CA PHE A 272 -15.53 2.43 -29.22
C PHE A 272 -15.40 3.21 -30.54
N ASN A 273 -16.52 3.72 -31.12
CA ASN A 273 -16.45 4.60 -32.27
C ASN A 273 -15.92 5.96 -31.85
N THR A 274 -15.04 6.53 -32.68
CA THR A 274 -14.63 7.93 -32.58
C THR A 274 -15.72 8.84 -33.17
N SER A 275 -15.40 10.11 -33.44
CA SER A 275 -16.28 11.00 -34.18
C SER A 275 -16.44 10.63 -35.67
N ASP A 276 -15.67 9.63 -36.14
CA ASP A 276 -15.75 9.07 -37.49
C ASP A 276 -16.24 7.60 -37.38
N PRO A 277 -17.28 7.19 -38.15
CA PRO A 277 -17.89 5.86 -38.04
C PRO A 277 -16.98 4.72 -38.54
N HIS A 278 -15.96 5.01 -39.32
CA HIS A 278 -14.98 4.04 -39.83
C HIS A 278 -13.75 3.90 -38.91
N ILE A 279 -13.68 4.72 -37.84
CA ILE A 279 -12.52 4.78 -36.96
C ILE A 279 -12.94 4.51 -35.53
N LYS A 280 -12.31 3.48 -34.92
CA LYS A 280 -12.47 3.13 -33.50
C LYS A 280 -11.18 3.42 -32.76
N ALA A 281 -11.26 3.55 -31.43
CA ALA A 281 -10.08 3.70 -30.59
C ALA A 281 -10.19 2.91 -29.28
N VAL A 282 -9.05 2.40 -28.79
CA VAL A 282 -8.95 1.62 -27.53
C VAL A 282 -7.63 1.87 -26.80
N GLY A 283 -7.58 1.50 -25.53
CA GLY A 283 -6.39 1.56 -24.69
C GLY A 283 -6.14 2.92 -24.07
N ASP A 284 -4.88 3.21 -23.76
CA ASP A 284 -4.49 4.39 -22.95
C ASP A 284 -4.72 5.73 -23.68
N ALA A 285 -5.05 5.69 -24.98
CA ALA A 285 -5.29 6.88 -25.80
C ALA A 285 -6.72 7.42 -25.71
N ILE A 286 -7.67 6.67 -25.11
CA ILE A 286 -9.09 7.06 -25.06
C ILE A 286 -9.51 7.62 -23.71
N GLU A 287 -10.55 8.44 -23.70
CA GLU A 287 -11.31 8.77 -22.50
C GLU A 287 -12.58 7.92 -22.43
N TYR A 288 -13.00 7.63 -21.19
CA TYR A 288 -14.20 6.84 -20.92
C TYR A 288 -14.90 7.34 -19.65
N PRO A 289 -16.26 7.26 -19.55
CA PRO A 289 -16.96 7.70 -18.35
C PRO A 289 -16.54 6.92 -17.10
N HIS A 290 -16.17 7.65 -16.03
CA HIS A 290 -15.93 7.05 -14.72
C HIS A 290 -17.25 6.57 -14.10
N PRO A 291 -17.34 5.33 -13.58
CA PRO A 291 -18.61 4.77 -13.10
C PRO A 291 -19.28 5.58 -11.99
N VAL A 292 -18.51 6.21 -11.08
CA VAL A 292 -19.04 7.01 -9.96
C VAL A 292 -19.41 8.42 -10.42
N THR A 293 -18.46 9.16 -11.01
CA THR A 293 -18.67 10.59 -11.36
C THR A 293 -19.39 10.80 -12.67
N LYS A 294 -19.50 9.77 -13.51
CA LYS A 294 -19.98 9.82 -14.91
C LYS A 294 -19.17 10.78 -15.80
N LYS A 295 -18.12 11.42 -15.27
CA LYS A 295 -17.23 12.32 -16.03
C LYS A 295 -16.21 11.52 -16.84
N PRO A 296 -15.77 12.01 -18.02
CA PRO A 296 -14.72 11.37 -18.80
C PRO A 296 -13.39 11.32 -18.03
N VAL A 297 -12.74 10.16 -18.07
CA VAL A 297 -11.41 9.95 -17.46
C VAL A 297 -10.53 9.14 -18.40
N THR A 298 -9.22 9.35 -18.28
CA THR A 298 -8.20 8.54 -18.95
C THR A 298 -7.43 7.78 -17.88
N ILE A 299 -7.42 6.45 -18.00
CA ILE A 299 -6.77 5.58 -17.02
C ILE A 299 -5.88 4.59 -17.77
N PRO A 300 -4.57 4.86 -17.87
CA PRO A 300 -3.63 4.06 -18.64
C PRO A 300 -3.25 2.77 -17.90
N LEU A 301 -4.07 1.72 -18.06
CA LEU A 301 -3.88 0.41 -17.44
C LEU A 301 -4.09 -0.71 -18.45
N ALA A 302 -3.24 -1.73 -18.41
CA ALA A 302 -3.27 -2.87 -19.34
C ALA A 302 -4.56 -3.71 -19.21
N GLY A 303 -5.11 -3.88 -18.00
CA GLY A 303 -6.35 -4.60 -17.78
C GLY A 303 -7.56 -4.01 -18.54
N PRO A 304 -7.86 -2.72 -18.38
CA PRO A 304 -8.85 -2.01 -19.18
C PRO A 304 -8.58 -2.11 -20.69
N ALA A 305 -7.36 -1.86 -21.15
CA ALA A 305 -7.00 -1.90 -22.57
C ALA A 305 -7.34 -3.27 -23.22
N ASN A 306 -7.03 -4.37 -22.55
CA ASN A 306 -7.37 -5.72 -23.02
C ASN A 306 -8.89 -5.98 -23.06
N LYS A 307 -9.65 -5.50 -22.06
CA LYS A 307 -11.11 -5.62 -22.05
C LYS A 307 -11.76 -4.79 -23.18
N GLN A 308 -11.26 -3.58 -23.41
CA GLN A 308 -11.68 -2.69 -24.49
C GLN A 308 -11.37 -3.32 -25.86
N ALA A 309 -10.17 -3.87 -26.05
CA ALA A 309 -9.75 -4.56 -27.26
C ALA A 309 -10.71 -5.69 -27.64
N ARG A 310 -11.11 -6.49 -26.66
CA ARG A 310 -12.07 -7.58 -26.86
C ARG A 310 -13.43 -7.07 -27.33
N LEU A 311 -13.98 -6.05 -26.69
CA LEU A 311 -15.29 -5.49 -27.03
C LEU A 311 -15.26 -4.71 -28.35
N CYS A 312 -14.17 -3.99 -28.62
CA CYS A 312 -13.97 -3.30 -29.90
C CYS A 312 -13.99 -4.31 -31.08
N ALA A 313 -13.30 -5.44 -30.95
CA ALA A 313 -13.32 -6.49 -31.96
C ALA A 313 -14.73 -7.08 -32.15
N GLU A 314 -15.50 -7.27 -31.07
CA GLU A 314 -16.91 -7.71 -31.16
C GLU A 314 -17.78 -6.67 -31.85
N SER A 315 -17.59 -5.37 -31.54
CA SER A 315 -18.28 -4.28 -32.22
C SER A 315 -17.97 -4.21 -33.72
N ILE A 316 -16.73 -4.48 -34.13
CA ILE A 316 -16.33 -4.53 -35.56
C ILE A 316 -16.97 -5.72 -36.27
N ALA A 317 -16.90 -6.91 -35.67
CA ALA A 317 -17.33 -8.15 -36.31
C ALA A 317 -18.86 -8.25 -36.41
N TYR A 318 -19.58 -7.81 -35.38
CA TYR A 318 -21.03 -7.97 -35.24
C TYR A 318 -21.84 -6.68 -35.39
N GLY A 319 -21.18 -5.53 -35.56
CA GLY A 319 -21.81 -4.23 -35.60
C GLY A 319 -22.19 -3.63 -34.26
N ALA A 320 -22.11 -4.43 -33.16
CA ALA A 320 -22.36 -4.01 -31.79
C ALA A 320 -21.62 -4.89 -30.79
N CYS A 321 -21.33 -4.35 -29.60
CA CYS A 321 -20.85 -5.10 -28.46
C CYS A 321 -21.69 -4.79 -27.22
N ARG A 322 -21.57 -5.62 -26.16
CA ARG A 322 -22.16 -5.29 -24.87
C ARG A 322 -21.57 -3.99 -24.31
N PRO A 323 -22.35 -3.18 -23.58
CA PRO A 323 -21.82 -1.95 -22.98
C PRO A 323 -20.60 -2.21 -22.12
N TYR A 324 -19.60 -1.34 -22.25
CA TYR A 324 -18.43 -1.34 -21.38
C TYR A 324 -18.73 -0.55 -20.11
N GLY A 325 -18.79 -1.22 -18.98
CA GLY A 325 -19.17 -0.59 -17.71
C GLY A 325 -18.12 0.38 -17.11
N GLY A 326 -17.23 0.97 -17.91
CA GLY A 326 -16.24 1.94 -17.47
C GLY A 326 -15.08 1.34 -16.63
N ILE A 327 -14.20 2.23 -16.16
CA ILE A 327 -12.97 1.90 -15.44
C ILE A 327 -13.04 2.52 -14.05
N ILE A 328 -12.82 1.71 -12.99
CA ILE A 328 -12.76 2.16 -11.59
C ILE A 328 -11.32 2.33 -11.10
N ALA A 329 -10.34 2.31 -11.99
CA ALA A 329 -8.91 2.54 -11.70
C ALA A 329 -8.30 1.58 -10.65
N THR A 330 -8.72 0.31 -10.62
CA THR A 330 -8.09 -0.67 -9.73
C THR A 330 -6.63 -0.87 -10.10
N SER A 331 -5.75 -0.63 -9.14
CA SER A 331 -4.30 -0.65 -9.32
C SER A 331 -3.60 -1.19 -8.07
N ILE A 332 -2.43 -1.78 -8.26
CA ILE A 332 -1.61 -2.38 -7.21
C ILE A 332 -0.13 -2.22 -7.57
N ALA A 333 0.70 -1.97 -6.57
CA ALA A 333 2.15 -1.95 -6.68
C ALA A 333 2.80 -2.69 -5.53
N LYS A 334 3.91 -3.38 -5.82
CA LYS A 334 4.84 -3.89 -4.83
C LYS A 334 5.92 -2.83 -4.59
N ILE A 335 6.21 -2.56 -3.33
CA ILE A 335 7.25 -1.62 -2.91
C ILE A 335 8.13 -2.35 -1.88
N PHE A 336 9.14 -3.06 -2.34
CA PHE A 336 9.93 -4.03 -1.58
C PHE A 336 9.02 -5.13 -0.99
N ASP A 337 8.90 -5.21 0.32
CA ASP A 337 8.04 -6.20 0.99
C ASP A 337 6.60 -5.70 1.16
N LEU A 338 6.39 -4.39 1.01
CA LEU A 338 5.08 -3.75 1.14
C LEU A 338 4.31 -3.82 -0.18
N THR A 339 3.00 -3.97 -0.10
CA THR A 339 2.08 -3.86 -1.23
C THR A 339 1.10 -2.74 -0.97
N ALA A 340 0.86 -1.88 -1.96
CA ALA A 340 -0.12 -0.82 -1.90
C ALA A 340 -1.08 -0.90 -3.09
N ALA A 341 -2.38 -0.81 -2.80
CA ALA A 341 -3.41 -0.96 -3.82
C ALA A 341 -4.57 0.02 -3.61
N SER A 342 -5.22 0.40 -4.70
CA SER A 342 -6.39 1.27 -4.68
C SER A 342 -7.42 0.88 -5.74
N THR A 343 -8.68 1.25 -5.49
CA THR A 343 -9.78 1.09 -6.44
C THR A 343 -10.84 2.16 -6.19
N GLY A 344 -11.51 2.62 -7.24
CA GLY A 344 -12.50 3.69 -7.15
C GLY A 344 -11.86 5.07 -6.96
N MET A 345 -12.46 5.90 -6.14
CA MET A 345 -12.05 7.30 -5.92
C MET A 345 -11.30 7.48 -4.60
N THR A 346 -10.34 8.38 -4.59
CA THR A 346 -9.69 8.88 -3.36
C THR A 346 -10.51 9.99 -2.72
N GLY A 347 -10.27 10.28 -1.43
CA GLY A 347 -10.88 11.42 -0.73
C GLY A 347 -10.59 12.76 -1.43
N LYS A 348 -9.36 12.94 -1.93
CA LYS A 348 -8.97 14.10 -2.73
C LYS A 348 -9.82 14.28 -4.00
N GLN A 349 -10.07 13.18 -4.74
CA GLN A 349 -10.90 13.21 -5.94
C GLN A 349 -12.38 13.48 -5.62
N LEU A 350 -12.92 12.88 -4.55
CA LEU A 350 -14.28 13.13 -4.09
C LEU A 350 -14.47 14.57 -3.66
N LYS A 351 -13.51 15.13 -2.94
CA LYS A 351 -13.50 16.55 -2.54
C LYS A 351 -13.47 17.49 -3.75
N GLN A 352 -12.62 17.19 -4.76
CA GLN A 352 -12.57 17.96 -6.01
C GLN A 352 -13.86 17.84 -6.85
N ALA A 353 -14.55 16.72 -6.75
CA ALA A 353 -15.81 16.48 -7.44
C ALA A 353 -17.03 17.03 -6.66
N GLU A 354 -16.82 17.59 -5.46
CA GLU A 354 -17.86 18.08 -4.55
C GLU A 354 -18.87 16.98 -4.17
N ILE A 355 -18.41 15.72 -4.10
CA ILE A 355 -19.23 14.58 -3.68
C ILE A 355 -19.07 14.41 -2.17
N PRO A 356 -20.17 14.49 -1.37
CA PRO A 356 -20.12 14.19 0.05
C PRO A 356 -19.69 12.75 0.30
N TYR A 357 -18.75 12.55 1.22
CA TYR A 357 -18.27 11.23 1.58
C TYR A 357 -17.91 11.15 3.07
N ALA A 358 -17.89 9.94 3.57
CA ALA A 358 -17.27 9.58 4.83
C ALA A 358 -16.15 8.55 4.55
N GLU A 359 -15.21 8.45 5.49
CA GLU A 359 -14.12 7.50 5.38
C GLU A 359 -13.81 6.85 6.71
N VAL A 360 -13.32 5.62 6.65
CA VAL A 360 -12.81 4.88 7.81
C VAL A 360 -11.54 4.14 7.45
N ILE A 361 -10.64 4.07 8.43
CA ILE A 361 -9.38 3.33 8.33
C ILE A 361 -9.35 2.30 9.45
N THR A 362 -9.03 1.05 9.11
CA THR A 362 -8.80 -0.02 10.08
C THR A 362 -7.46 -0.68 9.82
N HIS A 363 -6.82 -1.15 10.90
CA HIS A 363 -5.65 -1.99 10.81
C HIS A 363 -6.02 -3.39 11.33
N ALA A 364 -5.67 -4.42 10.57
CA ALA A 364 -5.98 -5.81 10.90
C ALA A 364 -4.84 -6.74 10.47
N GLY A 365 -4.82 -7.97 10.99
CA GLY A 365 -3.90 -8.99 10.49
C GLY A 365 -4.35 -9.54 9.13
N SER A 366 -3.39 -9.94 8.30
CA SER A 366 -3.65 -10.58 7.00
C SER A 366 -4.46 -11.87 7.13
N HIS A 367 -4.26 -12.58 8.25
CA HIS A 367 -4.96 -13.80 8.65
C HIS A 367 -5.05 -13.91 10.19
N ALA A 368 -5.50 -15.05 10.70
CA ALA A 368 -5.71 -15.26 12.14
C ALA A 368 -4.40 -15.11 12.92
N GLY A 369 -4.38 -14.19 13.93
CA GLY A 369 -3.17 -13.83 14.66
C GLY A 369 -2.56 -14.94 15.52
N TYR A 370 -3.31 -16.03 15.78
CA TYR A 370 -2.79 -17.24 16.44
C TYR A 370 -2.08 -18.21 15.47
N TYR A 371 -2.18 -17.96 14.15
CA TYR A 371 -1.42 -18.67 13.14
C TYR A 371 -0.14 -17.88 12.81
N PRO A 372 1.02 -18.55 12.64
CA PRO A 372 2.29 -17.86 12.42
C PRO A 372 2.29 -16.92 11.21
N ASN A 373 3.07 -15.85 11.29
CA ASN A 373 3.34 -14.89 10.21
C ASN A 373 2.11 -14.06 9.77
N ALA A 374 1.15 -13.83 10.67
CA ALA A 374 0.12 -12.84 10.40
C ALA A 374 0.74 -11.43 10.35
N LEU A 375 0.72 -10.81 9.18
CA LEU A 375 1.26 -9.47 8.95
C LEU A 375 0.14 -8.45 8.92
N GLN A 376 0.43 -7.23 9.38
CA GLN A 376 -0.58 -6.18 9.42
C GLN A 376 -0.84 -5.56 8.05
N LEU A 377 -2.09 -5.17 7.84
CA LEU A 377 -2.52 -4.37 6.70
C LEU A 377 -3.48 -3.26 7.17
N ALA A 378 -3.42 -2.14 6.49
CA ALA A 378 -4.34 -1.03 6.63
C ALA A 378 -5.39 -1.11 5.52
N VAL A 379 -6.66 -0.97 5.87
CA VAL A 379 -7.79 -0.90 4.93
C VAL A 379 -8.49 0.42 5.14
N LYS A 380 -8.63 1.20 4.07
CA LYS A 380 -9.41 2.42 4.01
C LYS A 380 -10.56 2.26 3.02
N ILE A 381 -11.77 2.67 3.40
CA ILE A 381 -12.91 2.79 2.49
C ILE A 381 -13.47 4.21 2.52
N LEU A 382 -14.02 4.62 1.37
CA LEU A 382 -14.70 5.89 1.19
C LEU A 382 -16.11 5.59 0.68
N TYR A 383 -17.13 6.17 1.31
CA TYR A 383 -18.52 5.83 1.04
C TYR A 383 -19.47 7.02 1.20
N ASP A 384 -20.66 6.91 0.64
CA ASP A 384 -21.74 7.87 0.85
C ASP A 384 -22.26 7.77 2.30
N PRO A 385 -22.22 8.85 3.10
CA PRO A 385 -22.62 8.80 4.50
C PRO A 385 -24.12 8.52 4.74
N LYS A 386 -24.97 8.64 3.69
CA LYS A 386 -26.41 8.42 3.79
C LYS A 386 -26.81 7.04 3.29
N THR A 387 -26.27 6.62 2.16
CA THR A 387 -26.69 5.38 1.49
C THR A 387 -25.74 4.23 1.75
N GLY A 388 -24.51 4.52 2.21
CA GLY A 388 -23.44 3.54 2.36
C GLY A 388 -22.78 3.12 1.03
N LEU A 389 -23.16 3.71 -0.10
CA LEU A 389 -22.59 3.38 -1.41
C LEU A 389 -21.06 3.54 -1.41
N LEU A 390 -20.35 2.50 -1.80
CA LEU A 390 -18.88 2.50 -1.82
C LEU A 390 -18.36 3.33 -3.01
N TYR A 391 -17.55 4.33 -2.73
CA TYR A 391 -16.91 5.18 -3.73
C TYR A 391 -15.47 4.78 -4.04
N GLY A 392 -14.75 4.28 -3.02
CA GLY A 392 -13.35 3.92 -3.15
C GLY A 392 -12.86 3.04 -2.02
N GLY A 393 -11.72 2.40 -2.27
CA GLY A 393 -11.03 1.59 -1.28
C GLY A 393 -9.53 1.57 -1.52
N GLN A 394 -8.77 1.50 -0.44
CA GLN A 394 -7.31 1.46 -0.45
C GLN A 394 -6.84 0.43 0.57
N VAL A 395 -5.84 -0.35 0.19
CA VAL A 395 -5.27 -1.37 1.07
C VAL A 395 -3.75 -1.29 0.98
N VAL A 396 -3.09 -1.17 2.12
CA VAL A 396 -1.62 -1.14 2.21
C VAL A 396 -1.17 -2.12 3.28
N GLY A 397 -0.24 -3.01 2.96
CA GLY A 397 0.24 -4.01 3.90
C GLY A 397 1.24 -4.97 3.28
N TYR A 398 1.66 -5.96 4.06
CA TYR A 398 2.71 -6.90 3.66
C TYR A 398 2.16 -8.21 3.07
N ASP A 399 0.89 -8.53 3.33
CA ASP A 399 0.27 -9.76 2.85
C ASP A 399 -1.25 -9.59 2.68
N GLY A 400 -1.83 -10.26 1.67
CA GLY A 400 -3.28 -10.32 1.42
C GLY A 400 -3.94 -9.02 0.96
N VAL A 401 -3.17 -8.05 0.45
CA VAL A 401 -3.63 -6.79 -0.12
C VAL A 401 -4.39 -7.02 -1.41
N ASP A 402 -3.84 -7.84 -2.31
CA ASP A 402 -4.41 -8.22 -3.61
C ASP A 402 -5.82 -8.81 -3.47
N LYS A 403 -5.98 -9.75 -2.56
CA LYS A 403 -7.27 -10.38 -2.26
C LYS A 403 -8.35 -9.34 -1.88
N ARG A 404 -8.01 -8.39 -1.01
CA ARG A 404 -8.98 -7.41 -0.46
C ARG A 404 -9.31 -6.32 -1.47
N ILE A 405 -8.32 -5.84 -2.22
CA ILE A 405 -8.57 -4.80 -3.22
C ILE A 405 -9.44 -5.33 -4.37
N ASP A 406 -9.28 -6.59 -4.78
CA ASP A 406 -10.10 -7.21 -5.83
C ASP A 406 -11.57 -7.36 -5.38
N VAL A 407 -11.80 -7.72 -4.12
CA VAL A 407 -13.16 -7.78 -3.55
C VAL A 407 -13.79 -6.38 -3.51
N LEU A 408 -13.05 -5.36 -3.00
CA LEU A 408 -13.54 -3.97 -3.01
C LEU A 408 -13.85 -3.48 -4.43
N ALA A 409 -12.98 -3.81 -5.40
CA ALA A 409 -13.21 -3.48 -6.80
C ALA A 409 -14.49 -4.13 -7.36
N ALA A 410 -14.74 -5.38 -6.98
CA ALA A 410 -15.97 -6.09 -7.39
C ALA A 410 -17.24 -5.43 -6.82
N TYR A 411 -17.23 -5.07 -5.54
CA TYR A 411 -18.36 -4.38 -4.91
C TYR A 411 -18.55 -2.96 -5.49
N ILE A 412 -17.52 -2.13 -5.58
CA ILE A 412 -17.63 -0.78 -6.16
C ILE A 412 -18.17 -0.85 -7.59
N LYS A 413 -17.69 -1.81 -8.40
CA LYS A 413 -18.17 -2.00 -9.77
C LYS A 413 -19.64 -2.40 -9.86
N LYS A 414 -20.20 -2.99 -8.81
CA LYS A 414 -21.60 -3.43 -8.68
C LYS A 414 -22.45 -2.45 -7.88
N GLU A 415 -21.94 -1.26 -7.60
CA GLU A 415 -22.62 -0.26 -6.77
C GLU A 415 -22.95 -0.81 -5.37
N GLY A 416 -22.05 -1.63 -4.82
CA GLY A 416 -22.15 -2.22 -3.49
C GLY A 416 -22.01 -1.17 -2.38
N THR A 417 -22.44 -1.55 -1.20
CA THR A 417 -22.58 -0.68 -0.03
C THR A 417 -21.73 -1.16 1.16
N VAL A 418 -21.67 -0.35 2.20
CA VAL A 418 -21.07 -0.72 3.49
C VAL A 418 -21.73 -2.00 4.05
N THR A 419 -23.04 -2.17 3.88
CA THR A 419 -23.76 -3.37 4.34
C THR A 419 -23.24 -4.63 3.64
N ASP A 420 -22.99 -4.55 2.33
CA ASP A 420 -22.43 -5.69 1.60
C ASP A 420 -21.06 -6.13 2.13
N LEU A 421 -20.24 -5.19 2.64
CA LEU A 421 -18.98 -5.52 3.30
C LEU A 421 -19.17 -6.20 4.65
N THR A 422 -20.22 -5.86 5.41
CA THR A 422 -20.52 -6.51 6.70
C THR A 422 -20.99 -7.95 6.50
N GLU A 423 -21.65 -8.23 5.39
CA GLU A 423 -22.21 -9.54 5.01
C GLU A 423 -21.25 -10.35 4.12
N PHE A 424 -20.10 -9.77 3.75
CA PHE A 424 -19.13 -10.45 2.89
C PHE A 424 -18.69 -11.78 3.49
N GLU A 425 -18.95 -12.88 2.77
CA GLU A 425 -18.55 -14.22 3.12
C GLU A 425 -17.21 -14.56 2.44
N GLN A 426 -16.14 -14.51 3.22
CA GLN A 426 -14.79 -14.84 2.75
C GLN A 426 -14.47 -16.33 2.92
N ALA A 427 -13.57 -16.83 2.09
CA ALA A 427 -12.96 -18.13 2.33
C ALA A 427 -12.07 -18.05 3.58
N TYR A 428 -12.44 -18.79 4.63
CA TYR A 428 -11.76 -18.79 5.91
C TYR A 428 -11.11 -20.13 6.25
N ALA A 429 -9.84 -20.06 6.53
CA ALA A 429 -9.08 -20.97 7.39
C ALA A 429 -7.92 -20.16 7.98
N PRO A 430 -7.35 -20.55 9.14
CA PRO A 430 -6.33 -19.74 9.84
C PRO A 430 -5.19 -19.19 8.97
N PRO A 431 -4.62 -19.94 8.00
CA PRO A 431 -3.55 -19.43 7.13
C PRO A 431 -3.98 -18.38 6.11
N PHE A 432 -5.28 -18.20 5.84
CA PHE A 432 -5.77 -17.39 4.73
C PHE A 432 -6.52 -16.13 5.15
N SER A 433 -7.19 -16.15 6.31
CA SER A 433 -7.96 -15.02 6.80
C SER A 433 -8.23 -15.16 8.31
N SER A 434 -8.94 -14.19 8.87
CA SER A 434 -9.61 -14.28 10.17
C SER A 434 -11.07 -14.61 9.97
N ALA A 435 -11.76 -15.13 11.00
CA ALA A 435 -13.21 -15.40 10.93
C ALA A 435 -14.03 -14.14 10.62
N LYS A 436 -13.49 -12.96 10.94
CA LYS A 436 -13.94 -11.64 10.46
C LYS A 436 -12.81 -11.09 9.61
N ASP A 437 -12.98 -11.09 8.29
CA ASP A 437 -11.97 -10.54 7.37
C ASP A 437 -11.77 -9.04 7.62
N PRO A 438 -10.61 -8.47 7.35
CA PRO A 438 -10.39 -7.02 7.37
C PRO A 438 -11.47 -6.20 6.66
N LEU A 439 -12.10 -6.74 5.59
CA LEU A 439 -13.21 -6.08 4.91
C LEU A 439 -14.51 -6.09 5.72
N ASN A 440 -14.82 -7.19 6.44
CA ASN A 440 -15.92 -7.17 7.39
C ASN A 440 -15.67 -6.15 8.50
N MET A 441 -14.43 -6.10 9.02
CA MET A 441 -14.08 -5.18 10.10
C MET A 441 -14.23 -3.72 9.71
N VAL A 442 -13.75 -3.31 8.54
CA VAL A 442 -13.92 -1.94 8.05
C VAL A 442 -15.40 -1.63 7.75
N GLY A 443 -16.17 -2.62 7.27
CA GLY A 443 -17.62 -2.52 7.09
C GLY A 443 -18.35 -2.29 8.42
N PHE A 444 -18.05 -3.05 9.47
CA PHE A 444 -18.66 -2.86 10.79
C PHE A 444 -18.34 -1.49 11.39
N VAL A 445 -17.11 -0.98 11.22
CA VAL A 445 -16.75 0.35 11.70
C VAL A 445 -17.52 1.44 10.95
N ALA A 446 -17.62 1.33 9.63
CA ALA A 446 -18.39 2.26 8.80
C ALA A 446 -19.89 2.20 9.12
N GLN A 447 -20.46 1.02 9.31
CA GLN A 447 -21.86 0.85 9.69
C GLN A 447 -22.16 1.50 11.04
N ASN A 448 -21.32 1.27 12.07
CA ASN A 448 -21.45 1.93 13.36
C ASN A 448 -21.43 3.47 13.24
N ALA A 449 -20.63 4.01 12.33
CA ALA A 449 -20.59 5.45 12.07
C ALA A 449 -21.88 5.94 11.40
N MET A 450 -22.40 5.24 10.40
CA MET A 450 -23.66 5.57 9.72
C MET A 450 -24.87 5.53 10.65
N GLU A 451 -24.90 4.57 11.57
CA GLU A 451 -25.97 4.39 12.56
C GLU A 451 -25.85 5.36 13.77
N GLY A 452 -24.81 6.21 13.80
CA GLY A 452 -24.55 7.11 14.91
C GLY A 452 -24.15 6.40 16.22
N ILE A 453 -23.76 5.14 16.14
CA ILE A 453 -23.25 4.37 17.28
C ILE A 453 -21.85 4.83 17.66
N SER A 454 -21.02 5.22 16.69
CA SER A 454 -19.68 5.74 16.89
C SER A 454 -19.47 7.02 16.10
N HIS A 455 -18.82 8.02 16.71
CA HIS A 455 -18.47 9.28 16.07
C HIS A 455 -16.99 9.23 15.68
N ILE A 456 -16.73 8.98 14.42
CA ILE A 456 -15.38 8.81 13.89
C ILE A 456 -14.80 10.14 13.43
N ILE A 457 -13.53 10.38 13.76
CA ILE A 457 -12.74 11.48 13.20
C ILE A 457 -11.49 10.94 12.51
N THR A 458 -11.04 11.70 11.51
CA THR A 458 -9.77 11.44 10.79
C THR A 458 -8.63 12.27 11.39
N TRP A 459 -7.39 11.92 11.05
CA TRP A 459 -6.21 12.62 11.54
C TRP A 459 -6.18 14.12 11.16
N ASP A 460 -6.71 14.49 10.00
CA ASP A 460 -6.77 15.89 9.51
C ASP A 460 -7.84 16.74 10.19
N GLN A 461 -8.83 16.11 10.83
CA GLN A 461 -9.84 16.78 11.65
C GLN A 461 -9.35 17.05 13.08
N LEU A 462 -8.32 16.32 13.54
CA LEU A 462 -7.78 16.43 14.89
C LEU A 462 -7.34 17.86 15.27
N PRO A 463 -6.59 18.61 14.44
CA PRO A 463 -6.16 19.97 14.77
C PRO A 463 -7.33 20.93 15.08
N ALA A 464 -8.44 20.82 14.35
CA ALA A 464 -9.63 21.67 14.57
C ALA A 464 -10.31 21.38 15.91
N LEU A 465 -10.31 20.14 16.36
CA LEU A 465 -10.84 19.76 17.67
C LEU A 465 -9.90 20.17 18.82
N ILE A 466 -8.60 20.08 18.61
CA ILE A 466 -7.59 20.56 19.58
C ILE A 466 -7.75 22.08 19.79
N GLN A 467 -7.97 22.84 18.73
CA GLN A 467 -8.26 24.27 18.84
C GLN A 467 -9.52 24.58 19.65
N LYS A 468 -10.51 23.66 19.67
CA LYS A 468 -11.70 23.72 20.54
C LYS A 468 -11.44 23.20 21.95
N GLN A 469 -10.18 23.03 22.34
CA GLN A 469 -9.76 22.53 23.66
C GLN A 469 -10.30 21.12 23.97
N ALA A 470 -10.42 20.26 22.95
CA ALA A 470 -10.81 18.88 23.15
C ALA A 470 -9.84 18.16 24.11
N PHE A 471 -10.37 17.30 24.96
CA PHE A 471 -9.58 16.43 25.83
C PHE A 471 -9.15 15.19 25.05
N ILE A 472 -7.84 14.99 24.90
CA ILE A 472 -7.29 13.83 24.19
C ILE A 472 -7.04 12.72 25.21
N LEU A 473 -7.76 11.61 25.07
CA LEU A 473 -7.68 10.44 25.93
C LEU A 473 -6.98 9.29 25.18
N ASP A 474 -5.73 8.99 25.55
CA ASP A 474 -5.03 7.82 25.06
C ASP A 474 -5.38 6.62 25.94
N VAL A 475 -6.02 5.60 25.35
CA VAL A 475 -6.52 4.43 26.07
C VAL A 475 -5.65 3.19 25.88
N ARG A 476 -4.42 3.38 25.43
CA ARG A 476 -3.39 2.34 25.36
C ARG A 476 -2.82 2.04 26.77
N THR A 477 -1.97 1.02 26.84
CA THR A 477 -1.22 0.77 28.09
C THR A 477 -0.21 1.89 28.34
N GLU A 478 0.27 2.01 29.58
CA GLU A 478 1.32 2.98 29.94
C GLU A 478 2.59 2.78 29.10
N GLU A 479 2.99 1.52 28.87
CA GLU A 479 4.16 1.23 28.05
C GLU A 479 3.99 1.67 26.59
N GLU A 480 2.80 1.51 26.02
CA GLU A 480 2.52 2.01 24.66
C GLU A 480 2.49 3.55 24.62
N PHE A 481 2.01 4.19 25.67
CA PHE A 481 1.97 5.65 25.79
C PHE A 481 3.37 6.25 25.90
N ASP A 482 4.24 5.64 26.72
CA ASP A 482 5.63 6.05 26.91
C ASP A 482 6.46 5.96 25.63
N LEU A 483 6.10 5.06 24.71
CA LEU A 483 6.74 4.93 23.38
C LEU A 483 6.35 6.06 22.40
N GLY A 484 5.46 6.96 22.83
CA GLY A 484 4.99 8.09 22.04
C GLY A 484 3.48 8.17 22.01
N THR A 485 2.93 9.39 21.94
CA THR A 485 1.50 9.66 21.95
C THR A 485 1.17 10.93 21.17
N ILE A 486 -0.11 11.24 21.03
CA ILE A 486 -0.58 12.51 20.47
C ILE A 486 -0.24 13.61 21.48
N PRO A 487 0.44 14.70 21.08
CA PRO A 487 0.80 15.79 22.00
C PRO A 487 -0.40 16.31 22.81
N GLY A 488 -0.23 16.37 24.14
CA GLY A 488 -1.28 16.82 25.07
C GLY A 488 -2.28 15.72 25.46
N ALA A 489 -2.09 14.48 25.04
CA ALA A 489 -2.94 13.36 25.48
C ALA A 489 -2.68 12.97 26.93
N ILE A 490 -3.76 12.56 27.59
CA ILE A 490 -3.74 11.97 28.94
C ILE A 490 -3.95 10.47 28.79
N ASN A 491 -3.12 9.67 29.46
CA ASN A 491 -3.26 8.22 29.41
C ASN A 491 -4.18 7.71 30.53
N ILE A 492 -5.22 7.00 30.12
CA ILE A 492 -6.06 6.16 31.00
C ILE A 492 -6.33 4.86 30.24
N PRO A 493 -5.67 3.75 30.57
CA PRO A 493 -5.89 2.49 29.89
C PRO A 493 -7.36 2.10 29.81
N HIS A 494 -7.81 1.57 28.68
CA HIS A 494 -9.24 1.28 28.45
C HIS A 494 -9.88 0.38 29.51
N THR A 495 -9.10 -0.45 30.18
CA THR A 495 -9.52 -1.30 31.29
C THR A 495 -9.83 -0.51 32.57
N GLU A 496 -9.28 0.68 32.73
CA GLU A 496 -9.38 1.51 33.93
C GLU A 496 -10.39 2.64 33.79
N ILE A 497 -10.87 2.94 32.59
CA ILE A 497 -11.81 4.06 32.32
C ILE A 497 -12.98 4.07 33.30
N ARG A 498 -13.61 2.89 33.57
CA ARG A 498 -14.78 2.79 34.46
C ARG A 498 -14.49 3.26 35.88
N ALA A 499 -13.28 2.99 36.37
CA ALA A 499 -12.84 3.40 37.71
C ALA A 499 -12.42 4.87 37.74
N GLN A 500 -12.01 5.44 36.61
CA GLN A 500 -11.45 6.79 36.51
C GLN A 500 -12.36 7.78 35.80
N LEU A 501 -13.65 7.48 35.60
CA LEU A 501 -14.61 8.38 34.95
C LEU A 501 -14.63 9.81 35.52
N ALA A 502 -14.43 9.95 36.84
CA ALA A 502 -14.40 11.26 37.49
C ALA A 502 -13.23 12.16 37.07
N GLN A 503 -12.19 11.61 36.48
CA GLN A 503 -11.01 12.36 35.99
C GLN A 503 -11.20 12.85 34.55
N ILE A 504 -12.21 12.36 33.84
CA ILE A 504 -12.48 12.70 32.44
C ILE A 504 -13.50 13.85 32.42
N PRO A 505 -13.19 14.99 31.78
CA PRO A 505 -14.10 16.16 31.77
C PRO A 505 -15.35 15.89 30.93
N LYS A 506 -16.50 16.42 31.35
CA LYS A 506 -17.78 16.36 30.62
C LYS A 506 -18.15 17.65 29.89
N ASP A 507 -17.36 18.68 30.08
CA ASP A 507 -17.65 20.07 29.64
C ASP A 507 -17.02 20.42 28.27
N ARG A 508 -16.36 19.46 27.65
CA ARG A 508 -15.65 19.66 26.38
C ARG A 508 -15.62 18.36 25.53
N PRO A 509 -15.35 18.46 24.21
CA PRO A 509 -15.18 17.31 23.35
C PRO A 509 -14.07 16.39 23.83
N ILE A 510 -14.26 15.08 23.71
CA ILE A 510 -13.27 14.06 24.05
C ILE A 510 -12.85 13.34 22.76
N ILE A 511 -11.56 13.25 22.51
CA ILE A 511 -10.98 12.49 21.43
C ILE A 511 -10.34 11.25 22.05
N VAL A 512 -10.84 10.08 21.70
CA VAL A 512 -10.30 8.82 22.17
C VAL A 512 -9.34 8.26 21.11
N ALA A 513 -8.10 7.97 21.51
CA ALA A 513 -7.09 7.36 20.68
C ALA A 513 -6.60 6.05 21.30
N CYS A 514 -6.45 5.02 20.47
CA CYS A 514 -5.71 3.81 20.84
C CYS A 514 -4.75 3.44 19.70
N ALA A 515 -4.14 2.27 19.72
CA ALA A 515 -3.18 1.89 18.67
C ALA A 515 -3.79 1.88 17.26
N VAL A 516 -5.00 1.30 17.10
CA VAL A 516 -5.58 1.00 15.77
C VAL A 516 -7.10 1.28 15.66
N GLY A 517 -7.77 1.78 16.72
CA GLY A 517 -9.19 2.18 16.71
C GLY A 517 -10.11 1.34 17.60
N ILE A 518 -9.90 0.03 17.78
CA ILE A 518 -10.85 -0.85 18.48
C ILE A 518 -10.98 -0.56 19.98
N ARG A 519 -9.87 -0.39 20.71
CA ARG A 519 -9.91 -0.01 22.14
C ARG A 519 -10.51 1.39 22.31
N GLY A 520 -10.27 2.29 21.31
CA GLY A 520 -10.89 3.60 21.24
C GLY A 520 -12.40 3.50 21.14
N TYR A 521 -12.92 2.66 20.24
CA TYR A 521 -14.36 2.40 20.12
C TYR A 521 -14.96 1.88 21.43
N LEU A 522 -14.31 0.92 22.08
CA LEU A 522 -14.78 0.42 23.39
C LEU A 522 -14.85 1.54 24.44
N ALA A 523 -13.84 2.40 24.49
CA ALA A 523 -13.79 3.54 25.40
C ALA A 523 -14.86 4.60 25.05
N GLU A 524 -15.02 4.93 23.77
CA GLU A 524 -16.11 5.81 23.30
C GLU A 524 -17.48 5.31 23.79
N ARG A 525 -17.77 3.99 23.60
CA ARG A 525 -19.04 3.41 24.05
C ARG A 525 -19.21 3.48 25.57
N MET A 526 -18.13 3.27 26.35
CA MET A 526 -18.17 3.43 27.80
C MET A 526 -18.52 4.86 28.20
N LEU A 527 -17.87 5.84 27.57
CA LEU A 527 -18.09 7.26 27.88
C LEU A 527 -19.50 7.71 27.51
N VAL A 528 -19.94 7.44 26.26
CA VAL A 528 -21.28 7.82 25.78
C VAL A 528 -22.38 7.25 26.68
N GLN A 529 -22.26 5.96 27.09
CA GLN A 529 -23.25 5.33 27.98
C GLN A 529 -23.19 5.86 29.44
N ASN A 530 -22.12 6.59 29.80
CA ASN A 530 -22.00 7.28 31.08
C ASN A 530 -22.31 8.79 30.99
N GLY A 531 -22.99 9.22 29.90
CA GLY A 531 -23.53 10.55 29.74
C GLY A 531 -22.53 11.60 29.25
N TYR A 532 -21.46 11.21 28.56
CA TYR A 532 -20.58 12.11 27.83
C TYR A 532 -21.20 12.40 26.46
N ALA A 533 -21.38 13.66 26.10
CA ALA A 533 -22.16 14.07 24.92
C ALA A 533 -21.33 14.07 23.63
N GLU A 534 -20.09 14.56 23.70
CA GLU A 534 -19.21 14.72 22.54
C GLU A 534 -17.97 13.84 22.69
N VAL A 535 -18.06 12.62 22.22
CA VAL A 535 -16.93 11.66 22.22
C VAL A 535 -16.65 11.21 20.80
N TYR A 536 -15.40 11.28 20.41
CA TYR A 536 -14.93 10.96 19.06
C TYR A 536 -13.84 9.89 19.10
N ASN A 537 -13.92 8.90 18.21
CA ASN A 537 -12.90 7.88 18.04
C ASN A 537 -12.01 8.19 16.84
N LEU A 538 -10.71 8.30 17.04
CA LEU A 538 -9.73 8.52 15.97
C LEU A 538 -9.58 7.24 15.11
N THR A 539 -10.06 7.30 13.86
CA THR A 539 -9.96 6.16 12.92
C THR A 539 -8.51 5.86 12.57
N GLY A 540 -8.15 4.57 12.47
CA GLY A 540 -6.77 4.14 12.30
C GLY A 540 -5.87 4.33 13.52
N GLY A 541 -6.35 5.04 14.57
CA GLY A 541 -5.69 5.24 15.85
C GLY A 541 -4.34 5.95 15.77
N TYR A 542 -3.53 5.77 16.81
CA TYR A 542 -2.20 6.37 16.91
C TYR A 542 -1.27 5.91 15.78
N ARG A 543 -1.41 4.70 15.27
CA ARG A 543 -0.57 4.18 14.17
C ARG A 543 -0.71 5.02 12.91
N THR A 544 -1.94 5.32 12.48
CA THR A 544 -2.17 6.19 11.32
C THR A 544 -1.71 7.61 11.61
N TYR A 545 -2.04 8.15 12.79
CA TYR A 545 -1.58 9.48 13.21
C TYR A 545 -0.06 9.59 13.17
N GLN A 546 0.66 8.65 13.77
CA GLN A 546 2.13 8.63 13.81
C GLN A 546 2.74 8.55 12.42
N ALA A 547 2.20 7.67 11.55
CA ALA A 547 2.69 7.55 10.18
C ALA A 547 2.59 8.88 9.41
N VAL A 548 1.44 9.52 9.50
CA VAL A 548 1.20 10.83 8.88
C VAL A 548 2.07 11.91 9.49
N HIS A 549 2.12 12.00 10.82
CA HIS A 549 2.84 13.04 11.53
C HIS A 549 4.33 13.01 11.25
N ASN A 550 4.94 11.83 11.28
CA ASN A 550 6.36 11.64 10.94
C ASN A 550 6.68 12.12 9.51
N GLU A 551 5.79 11.84 8.54
CA GLU A 551 6.00 12.29 7.16
C GLU A 551 5.76 13.79 6.98
N LEU A 552 4.82 14.39 7.72
CA LEU A 552 4.64 15.85 7.73
C LEU A 552 5.85 16.55 8.35
N GLU A 553 6.39 16.06 9.47
CA GLU A 553 7.62 16.58 10.07
C GLU A 553 8.82 16.46 9.10
N ALA A 554 8.92 15.33 8.38
CA ALA A 554 9.96 15.14 7.37
C ALA A 554 9.83 16.10 6.18
N LEU A 555 8.60 16.56 5.85
CA LEU A 555 8.38 17.61 4.85
C LEU A 555 8.80 19.00 5.34
N GLU A 556 8.57 19.29 6.63
CA GLU A 556 8.94 20.58 7.24
C GLU A 556 10.44 20.67 7.52
N ASN A 557 11.08 19.55 7.91
CA ASN A 557 12.48 19.48 8.31
C ASN A 557 13.26 18.43 7.46
N PRO A 558 13.37 18.62 6.14
CA PRO A 558 13.93 17.61 5.24
C PRO A 558 15.41 17.27 5.52
N GLU A 559 16.19 18.18 6.08
CA GLU A 559 17.59 17.95 6.43
C GLU A 559 17.73 17.00 7.64
N GLU A 560 16.92 17.19 8.69
CA GLU A 560 16.93 16.33 9.88
C GLU A 560 16.46 14.93 9.54
N ALA A 561 15.44 14.80 8.70
CA ALA A 561 14.94 13.51 8.21
C ALA A 561 16.00 12.74 7.42
N ARG A 562 16.91 13.43 6.72
CA ARG A 562 18.04 12.83 6.01
C ARG A 562 19.14 12.37 6.96
N ILE A 563 19.51 13.20 7.94
CA ILE A 563 20.57 12.90 8.91
C ILE A 563 20.20 11.70 9.75
N ALA A 564 18.93 11.56 10.15
CA ALA A 564 18.44 10.41 10.93
C ALA A 564 18.58 9.06 10.21
N LEU A 565 18.59 9.04 8.86
CA LEU A 565 18.76 7.84 8.04
C LEU A 565 20.21 7.52 7.68
N PHE A 566 21.12 8.50 7.74
CA PHE A 566 22.51 8.40 7.29
C PHE A 566 23.54 8.53 8.41
N THR A 567 23.15 8.71 9.66
CA THR A 567 24.08 8.50 10.76
C THR A 567 24.31 7.00 10.88
N PRO A 568 25.47 6.48 10.45
CA PRO A 568 25.96 5.23 10.99
C PRO A 568 25.93 5.39 12.51
N SER A 569 25.51 4.37 13.24
CA SER A 569 25.78 4.34 14.68
C SER A 569 27.21 4.81 14.87
N PRO A 570 27.51 5.69 15.86
CA PRO A 570 28.88 6.21 16.06
C PRO A 570 29.81 5.09 16.51
N SER A 571 30.26 4.27 15.56
CA SER A 571 31.14 3.11 15.77
C SER A 571 32.28 3.03 14.75
N GLU A 572 32.52 4.07 13.94
CA GLU A 572 33.68 4.08 13.04
C GLU A 572 34.83 4.99 13.49
N GLU A 573 34.75 5.67 14.63
CA GLU A 573 35.82 6.56 15.09
C GLU A 573 36.49 6.18 16.42
N ASP A 574 36.29 5.00 17.01
CA ASP A 574 37.25 4.54 18.03
C ASP A 574 37.26 3.03 18.25
N GLY A 575 38.37 2.43 17.86
CA GLY A 575 38.87 1.15 18.35
C GLY A 575 38.20 -0.11 17.83
N SER A 576 38.99 -0.91 17.14
CA SER A 576 38.84 -2.32 16.76
C SER A 576 37.61 -3.08 17.30
N PRO A 577 36.91 -3.84 16.46
CA PRO A 577 35.75 -4.64 16.91
C PRO A 577 36.22 -5.60 18.01
N ARG A 578 35.76 -5.36 19.27
CA ARG A 578 35.74 -6.44 20.25
C ARG A 578 34.90 -7.54 19.65
N ALA A 579 35.56 -8.63 19.22
CA ALA A 579 34.88 -9.84 18.81
C ALA A 579 33.89 -10.20 19.92
N LEU A 580 32.59 -10.10 19.64
CA LEU A 580 31.53 -10.55 20.53
C LEU A 580 31.75 -12.06 20.70
N GLN A 581 32.26 -12.48 21.84
CA GLN A 581 32.33 -13.91 22.18
C GLN A 581 30.90 -14.41 22.30
N SER A 582 30.52 -15.39 21.51
CA SER A 582 29.14 -15.85 21.29
C SER A 582 28.43 -16.45 22.51
N ASP A 583 29.12 -16.66 23.62
CA ASP A 583 28.62 -17.47 24.75
C ASP A 583 27.96 -16.69 25.90
N SER A 584 27.79 -15.34 25.77
CA SER A 584 27.22 -14.51 26.85
C SER A 584 26.11 -13.54 26.43
N ILE A 585 25.57 -13.69 25.21
CA ILE A 585 24.49 -12.80 24.73
C ILE A 585 23.14 -13.44 25.08
N ALA A 586 22.32 -12.74 25.89
CA ALA A 586 20.95 -13.18 26.16
C ALA A 586 20.12 -13.15 24.83
N LEU A 587 19.35 -14.20 24.57
CA LEU A 587 18.50 -14.30 23.36
C LEU A 587 17.03 -14.19 23.75
N VAL A 588 16.30 -13.35 23.02
CA VAL A 588 14.83 -13.24 23.05
C VAL A 588 14.29 -13.58 21.68
N ASP A 589 13.48 -14.62 21.62
CA ASP A 589 12.68 -14.93 20.44
C ASP A 589 11.28 -14.32 20.59
N ALA A 590 11.02 -13.25 19.83
CA ALA A 590 9.75 -12.55 19.72
C ALA A 590 9.09 -12.77 18.34
N CYS A 591 9.54 -13.80 17.61
CA CYS A 591 8.93 -14.17 16.33
C CYS A 591 7.46 -14.54 16.50
N GLY A 592 6.62 -14.10 15.55
CA GLY A 592 5.16 -14.31 15.61
C GLY A 592 4.41 -13.34 16.52
N LEU A 593 5.10 -12.53 17.34
CA LEU A 593 4.46 -11.46 18.08
C LEU A 593 4.26 -10.24 17.18
N GLN A 594 3.10 -9.59 17.31
CA GLN A 594 2.82 -8.31 16.66
C GLN A 594 3.09 -7.14 17.62
N CYS A 595 3.46 -5.97 17.07
CA CYS A 595 3.65 -4.75 17.86
C CYS A 595 2.40 -4.46 18.74
N PRO A 596 2.57 -4.18 20.07
CA PRO A 596 3.84 -3.89 20.74
C PRO A 596 4.57 -5.12 21.34
N GLY A 597 4.11 -6.34 21.08
CA GLY A 597 4.63 -7.58 21.67
C GLY A 597 6.16 -7.70 21.71
N PRO A 598 6.87 -7.56 20.56
CA PRO A 598 8.33 -7.66 20.53
C PRO A 598 9.02 -6.64 21.43
N ILE A 599 8.58 -5.38 21.44
CA ILE A 599 9.16 -4.32 22.29
C ILE A 599 8.89 -4.56 23.77
N VAL A 600 7.69 -5.02 24.13
CA VAL A 600 7.35 -5.35 25.51
C VAL A 600 8.21 -6.51 26.02
N THR A 601 8.43 -7.53 25.19
CA THR A 601 9.29 -8.68 25.53
C THR A 601 10.75 -8.26 25.66
N LEU A 602 11.24 -7.43 24.72
CA LEU A 602 12.57 -6.82 24.76
C LEU A 602 12.76 -6.04 26.07
N LYS A 603 11.83 -5.13 26.40
CA LYS A 603 11.90 -4.31 27.63
C LYS A 603 12.00 -5.20 28.87
N LYS A 604 11.11 -6.18 29.03
CA LYS A 604 11.11 -7.10 30.20
C LYS A 604 12.45 -7.83 30.37
N THR A 605 13.05 -8.29 29.27
CA THR A 605 14.33 -8.96 29.32
C THR A 605 15.47 -7.99 29.62
N MET A 606 15.44 -6.83 28.95
CA MET A 606 16.45 -5.78 29.13
C MET A 606 16.46 -5.25 30.59
N ASP A 607 15.31 -5.13 31.22
CA ASP A 607 15.20 -4.67 32.59
C ASP A 607 15.93 -5.58 33.60
N ASN A 608 16.05 -6.88 33.29
CA ASN A 608 16.74 -7.89 34.12
C ASN A 608 18.26 -7.99 33.83
N LEU A 609 18.78 -7.29 32.83
CA LEU A 609 20.21 -7.28 32.50
C LEU A 609 20.98 -6.21 33.27
N SER A 610 22.29 -6.43 33.46
CA SER A 610 23.21 -5.46 34.03
C SER A 610 23.71 -4.48 32.97
N GLN A 611 24.16 -3.29 33.38
CA GLN A 611 24.74 -2.32 32.47
C GLN A 611 25.95 -2.91 31.73
N GLY A 612 25.95 -2.77 30.39
CA GLY A 612 26.96 -3.33 29.52
C GLY A 612 26.68 -4.75 29.00
N ASP A 613 25.61 -5.42 29.50
CA ASP A 613 25.18 -6.70 28.99
C ASP A 613 24.53 -6.54 27.59
N PHE A 614 24.62 -7.59 26.79
CA PHE A 614 24.04 -7.62 25.44
C PHE A 614 22.80 -8.48 25.37
N LEU A 615 21.82 -8.01 24.60
CA LEU A 615 20.59 -8.71 24.29
C LEU A 615 20.42 -8.83 22.77
N ARG A 616 20.21 -10.05 22.29
CA ARG A 616 19.81 -10.35 20.93
C ARG A 616 18.31 -10.60 20.89
N VAL A 617 17.59 -9.91 20.02
CA VAL A 617 16.14 -10.06 19.85
C VAL A 617 15.83 -10.44 18.42
N LEU A 618 15.03 -11.49 18.23
CA LEU A 618 14.49 -11.91 16.96
C LEU A 618 13.03 -11.54 16.88
N ALA A 619 12.58 -10.96 15.78
CA ALA A 619 11.18 -10.62 15.55
C ALA A 619 10.83 -10.76 14.08
N THR A 620 9.58 -11.09 13.78
CA THR A 620 9.05 -11.16 12.40
C THR A 620 8.09 -10.02 12.07
N ASP A 621 7.73 -9.19 13.05
CA ASP A 621 6.93 -7.98 12.82
C ASP A 621 7.78 -6.91 12.13
N PRO A 622 7.45 -6.47 10.89
CA PRO A 622 8.22 -5.44 10.19
C PRO A 622 8.32 -4.10 10.93
N GLY A 623 7.32 -3.77 11.77
CA GLY A 623 7.33 -2.58 12.62
C GLY A 623 8.41 -2.60 13.70
N PHE A 624 8.91 -3.78 14.07
CA PHE A 624 9.92 -3.93 15.12
C PHE A 624 11.22 -3.17 14.81
N SER A 625 11.65 -3.13 13.56
CA SER A 625 12.86 -2.39 13.16
C SER A 625 12.82 -0.92 13.59
N ARG A 626 11.68 -0.27 13.42
CA ARG A 626 11.47 1.13 13.81
C ARG A 626 11.29 1.27 15.31
N ASP A 627 10.48 0.38 15.87
CA ASP A 627 10.12 0.43 17.27
C ASP A 627 11.36 0.23 18.16
N VAL A 628 12.26 -0.70 17.81
CA VAL A 628 13.51 -0.95 18.56
C VAL A 628 14.48 0.23 18.47
N GLN A 629 14.56 0.92 17.35
CA GLN A 629 15.37 2.13 17.20
C GLN A 629 14.84 3.28 18.06
N SER A 630 13.52 3.50 18.05
CA SER A 630 12.86 4.52 18.86
C SER A 630 13.03 4.22 20.35
N TRP A 631 12.78 2.99 20.73
CA TRP A 631 12.93 2.51 22.11
C TRP A 631 14.37 2.66 22.61
N SER A 632 15.35 2.29 21.80
CA SER A 632 16.78 2.44 22.12
C SER A 632 17.14 3.90 22.44
N LYS A 633 16.69 4.86 21.60
CA LYS A 633 16.90 6.28 21.82
C LYS A 633 16.23 6.81 23.10
N LEU A 634 14.99 6.37 23.37
CA LEU A 634 14.22 6.81 24.53
C LEU A 634 14.78 6.28 25.85
N THR A 635 15.25 5.04 25.86
CA THR A 635 15.69 4.35 27.09
C THR A 635 17.19 4.51 27.38
N GLY A 636 17.97 5.05 26.44
CA GLY A 636 19.41 5.17 26.56
C GLY A 636 20.17 3.86 26.41
N ASN A 637 19.52 2.79 25.98
CA ASN A 637 20.17 1.55 25.57
C ASN A 637 20.77 1.72 24.17
N ARG A 638 21.91 1.10 23.91
CA ARG A 638 22.59 1.25 22.61
C ARG A 638 22.19 0.13 21.67
N LEU A 639 21.60 0.47 20.52
CA LEU A 639 21.40 -0.48 19.41
C LEU A 639 22.76 -0.69 18.72
N VAL A 640 23.25 -1.93 18.75
CA VAL A 640 24.56 -2.33 18.22
C VAL A 640 24.47 -2.77 16.78
N SER A 641 23.49 -3.59 16.44
CA SER A 641 23.19 -4.02 15.08
C SER A 641 21.71 -4.24 14.86
N LEU A 642 21.27 -4.06 13.62
CA LEU A 642 19.90 -4.32 13.18
C LEU A 642 19.97 -4.88 11.76
N GLU A 643 19.64 -6.15 11.62
CA GLU A 643 19.68 -6.87 10.34
C GLU A 643 18.35 -7.56 10.06
N THR A 644 17.99 -7.66 8.79
CA THR A 644 16.83 -8.45 8.36
C THR A 644 17.31 -9.55 7.43
N LYS A 645 17.03 -10.80 7.81
CA LYS A 645 17.39 -11.97 7.03
C LYS A 645 16.22 -12.94 6.96
N ASP A 646 15.85 -13.35 5.76
CA ASP A 646 14.77 -14.30 5.49
C ASP A 646 13.44 -13.93 6.23
N GLY A 647 13.10 -12.63 6.27
CA GLY A 647 11.89 -12.11 6.95
C GLY A 647 11.98 -12.02 8.47
N THR A 648 13.13 -12.40 9.07
CA THR A 648 13.39 -12.25 10.49
C THR A 648 14.29 -11.03 10.74
N ILE A 649 13.86 -10.15 11.63
CA ILE A 649 14.61 -8.98 12.08
C ILE A 649 15.40 -9.41 13.32
N GLU A 650 16.72 -9.28 13.25
CA GLU A 650 17.64 -9.49 14.37
C GLU A 650 18.15 -8.11 14.84
N ALA A 651 17.91 -7.80 16.10
CA ALA A 651 18.44 -6.62 16.77
C ALA A 651 19.36 -7.03 17.92
N VAL A 652 20.56 -6.46 17.97
CA VAL A 652 21.48 -6.61 19.10
C VAL A 652 21.57 -5.28 19.84
N LEU A 653 21.29 -5.31 21.14
CA LEU A 653 21.29 -4.14 22.01
C LEU A 653 22.24 -4.34 23.18
N GLU A 654 22.85 -3.24 23.64
CA GLU A 654 23.65 -3.17 24.86
C GLU A 654 22.89 -2.35 25.92
N LYS A 655 22.81 -2.85 27.13
CA LYS A 655 22.17 -2.16 28.26
C LYS A 655 22.92 -0.90 28.63
N GLY A 656 22.28 0.26 28.46
CA GLY A 656 22.81 1.57 28.82
C GLY A 656 22.68 1.88 30.31
N ALA A 657 23.23 3.03 30.76
CA ALA A 657 23.06 3.53 32.10
C ALA A 657 21.61 4.03 32.30
N THR A 658 20.92 3.51 33.29
CA THR A 658 19.54 3.90 33.60
C THR A 658 19.49 5.39 33.96
N LYS A 659 18.78 6.22 33.18
CA LYS A 659 18.38 7.56 33.62
C LYS A 659 17.32 7.39 34.69
N VAL A 660 17.66 7.68 35.94
CA VAL A 660 16.70 7.70 37.04
C VAL A 660 15.75 8.88 36.84
N SER A 661 14.53 8.59 36.36
CA SER A 661 13.41 9.51 36.49
C SER A 661 12.81 9.30 37.89
N THR A 662 12.91 10.32 38.73
CA THR A 662 12.22 10.37 40.01
C THR A 662 10.72 10.46 39.77
N SER A 663 10.01 9.35 39.86
CA SER A 663 8.57 9.31 40.00
C SER A 663 8.20 8.67 41.35
N THR A 664 7.33 9.36 42.07
CA THR A 664 6.73 9.05 43.35
C THR A 664 6.16 7.65 43.40
N THR A 665 6.63 6.86 44.39
CA THR A 665 6.14 5.54 44.76
C THR A 665 4.67 5.57 45.18
N GLN A 666 3.77 5.01 44.35
CA GLN A 666 2.48 4.50 44.80
C GLN A 666 2.60 3.00 45.05
N SER A 667 2.10 2.55 46.20
CA SER A 667 2.11 1.15 46.64
C SER A 667 1.28 0.28 45.69
N VAL A 668 1.94 -0.63 44.99
CA VAL A 668 1.30 -1.65 44.14
C VAL A 668 0.90 -2.83 45.04
N SER A 669 -0.35 -3.29 44.90
CA SER A 669 -0.83 -4.50 45.59
C SER A 669 -0.08 -5.75 45.08
N ASP A 670 0.48 -6.54 46.02
CA ASP A 670 1.43 -7.64 45.78
C ASP A 670 0.79 -8.96 45.29
N GLY A 671 -0.42 -8.95 44.72
CA GLY A 671 -1.11 -10.18 44.35
C GLY A 671 -1.88 -10.11 43.04
N ALA A 672 -1.96 -11.23 42.32
CA ALA A 672 -2.81 -11.42 41.17
C ALA A 672 -3.85 -12.52 41.46
N THR A 673 -5.15 -12.26 41.19
CA THR A 673 -6.22 -13.25 41.29
C THR A 673 -6.78 -13.53 39.90
N ILE A 674 -6.78 -14.79 39.49
CA ILE A 674 -7.28 -15.25 38.19
C ILE A 674 -8.49 -16.15 38.42
N ILE A 675 -9.63 -15.83 37.84
CA ILE A 675 -10.86 -16.60 37.95
C ILE A 675 -11.01 -17.50 36.72
N VAL A 676 -11.06 -18.82 36.94
CA VAL A 676 -11.26 -19.82 35.89
C VAL A 676 -12.71 -20.30 35.96
N PHE A 677 -13.54 -19.89 35.00
CA PHE A 677 -14.98 -20.20 34.93
C PHE A 677 -15.38 -21.15 33.80
N SER A 678 -14.41 -21.56 32.97
CA SER A 678 -14.60 -22.46 31.81
C SER A 678 -13.71 -23.69 31.97
N ASN A 679 -14.15 -24.82 31.42
CA ASN A 679 -13.35 -26.03 31.25
C ASN A 679 -12.78 -26.14 29.81
N ASP A 680 -12.95 -25.13 29.02
CA ASP A 680 -12.40 -25.02 27.66
C ASP A 680 -10.86 -25.00 27.74
N MET A 681 -10.23 -25.95 27.06
CA MET A 681 -8.79 -26.21 27.20
C MET A 681 -7.94 -24.96 26.91
N ASP A 682 -8.30 -24.19 25.90
CA ASP A 682 -7.54 -22.99 25.52
C ASP A 682 -7.62 -21.89 26.59
N ARG A 683 -8.79 -21.70 27.20
CA ARG A 683 -9.02 -20.71 28.26
C ARG A 683 -8.35 -21.12 29.58
N VAL A 684 -8.35 -22.42 29.87
CA VAL A 684 -7.66 -22.97 31.03
C VAL A 684 -6.14 -22.84 30.87
N LEU A 685 -5.63 -23.20 29.71
CA LEU A 685 -4.21 -23.05 29.40
C LEU A 685 -3.77 -21.58 29.49
N ALA A 686 -4.54 -20.64 28.91
CA ALA A 686 -4.29 -19.22 29.04
C ALA A 686 -4.26 -18.74 30.50
N ALA A 687 -5.20 -19.21 31.33
CA ALA A 687 -5.21 -18.88 32.77
C ALA A 687 -3.94 -19.34 33.48
N PHE A 688 -3.44 -20.56 33.20
CA PHE A 688 -2.19 -21.07 33.79
C PHE A 688 -0.96 -20.36 33.24
N VAL A 689 -0.93 -19.96 31.96
CA VAL A 689 0.16 -19.15 31.37
C VAL A 689 0.24 -17.80 32.08
N LEU A 690 -0.91 -17.11 32.26
CA LEU A 690 -0.98 -15.83 32.97
C LEU A 690 -0.59 -15.99 34.45
N ALA A 691 -1.01 -17.07 35.10
CA ALA A 691 -0.63 -17.35 36.49
C ALA A 691 0.88 -17.56 36.65
N ASN A 692 1.49 -18.33 35.74
CA ASN A 692 2.94 -18.54 35.73
C ASN A 692 3.70 -17.26 35.43
N GLY A 693 3.22 -16.45 34.48
CA GLY A 693 3.80 -15.14 34.16
C GLY A 693 3.77 -14.20 35.37
N ALA A 694 2.64 -14.10 36.07
CA ALA A 694 2.51 -13.29 37.28
C ALA A 694 3.37 -13.82 38.45
N ALA A 695 3.45 -15.14 38.60
CA ALA A 695 4.32 -15.77 39.64
C ALA A 695 5.82 -15.52 39.32
N ALA A 696 6.21 -15.58 38.06
CA ALA A 696 7.59 -15.30 37.62
C ALA A 696 8.03 -13.86 37.92
N THR A 697 7.09 -12.91 38.06
CA THR A 697 7.37 -11.52 38.49
C THR A 697 7.41 -11.36 40.01
N GLY A 698 7.40 -12.47 40.80
CA GLY A 698 7.43 -12.46 42.26
C GLY A 698 6.09 -12.17 42.93
N ARG A 699 4.98 -12.08 42.18
CA ARG A 699 3.65 -11.79 42.71
C ARG A 699 2.99 -13.03 43.29
N LYS A 700 2.26 -12.88 44.37
CA LYS A 700 1.40 -13.93 44.92
C LYS A 700 0.19 -14.13 43.99
N VAL A 701 0.05 -15.34 43.43
CA VAL A 701 -1.02 -15.66 42.50
C VAL A 701 -2.08 -16.53 43.15
N THR A 702 -3.35 -16.14 43.03
CA THR A 702 -4.50 -16.92 43.51
C THR A 702 -5.35 -17.32 42.30
N LEU A 703 -5.53 -18.62 42.07
CA LEU A 703 -6.43 -19.16 41.06
C LEU A 703 -7.77 -19.52 41.71
N PHE A 704 -8.85 -18.91 41.23
CA PHE A 704 -10.20 -19.17 41.70
C PHE A 704 -11.00 -19.88 40.61
N PHE A 705 -11.33 -21.17 40.83
CA PHE A 705 -12.12 -21.99 39.91
C PHE A 705 -13.58 -21.93 40.27
N THR A 706 -14.45 -21.59 39.30
CA THR A 706 -15.91 -21.50 39.50
C THR A 706 -16.66 -22.02 38.26
N PHE A 707 -17.95 -22.38 38.45
CA PHE A 707 -18.81 -22.94 37.39
C PHE A 707 -18.12 -24.15 36.70
N TRP A 708 -18.05 -24.10 35.38
CA TRP A 708 -17.43 -25.15 34.55
C TRP A 708 -15.92 -25.26 34.78
N GLY A 709 -15.26 -24.23 35.25
CA GLY A 709 -13.82 -24.27 35.63
C GLY A 709 -13.52 -25.27 36.74
N LEU A 710 -14.49 -25.63 37.59
CA LEU A 710 -14.32 -26.66 38.61
C LEU A 710 -14.04 -28.06 38.02
N THR A 711 -14.43 -28.31 36.79
CA THR A 711 -14.18 -29.61 36.11
C THR A 711 -12.71 -29.82 35.79
N VAL A 712 -11.91 -28.77 35.70
CA VAL A 712 -10.45 -28.81 35.48
C VAL A 712 -9.72 -29.47 36.66
N LEU A 713 -10.24 -29.32 37.88
CA LEU A 713 -9.68 -29.88 39.08
C LEU A 713 -10.09 -31.35 39.34
N ARG A 714 -10.82 -31.97 38.40
CA ARG A 714 -11.37 -33.31 38.54
C ARG A 714 -10.28 -34.37 38.42
N THR A 715 -10.14 -35.23 39.41
CA THR A 715 -9.22 -36.36 39.32
C THR A 715 -9.84 -37.55 38.61
N LYS A 716 -9.02 -38.40 37.94
CA LYS A 716 -9.47 -39.62 37.25
C LYS A 716 -10.13 -40.66 38.15
N LYS A 717 -9.98 -40.56 39.49
CA LYS A 717 -10.63 -41.42 40.49
C LYS A 717 -11.36 -40.53 41.51
N PRO A 718 -12.66 -40.21 41.26
CA PRO A 718 -13.42 -39.41 42.23
C PRO A 718 -13.69 -40.22 43.49
N GLY A 719 -13.41 -39.61 44.66
CA GLY A 719 -13.81 -40.16 45.94
C GLY A 719 -15.35 -40.27 46.07
N LYS A 720 -15.88 -41.26 46.82
CA LYS A 720 -17.30 -41.34 47.05
C LYS A 720 -17.78 -40.19 47.92
N VAL A 721 -18.50 -39.24 47.34
CA VAL A 721 -19.12 -38.12 48.05
C VAL A 721 -20.63 -38.37 48.12
N LYS A 722 -21.23 -38.30 49.36
CA LYS A 722 -22.68 -38.28 49.49
C LYS A 722 -23.25 -37.01 48.88
N LYS A 723 -23.99 -37.15 47.79
CA LYS A 723 -24.66 -36.05 47.10
C LYS A 723 -26.14 -36.02 47.45
N ASP A 724 -26.68 -34.83 47.69
CA ASP A 724 -28.10 -34.57 47.75
C ASP A 724 -28.74 -34.69 46.37
N PHE A 725 -30.07 -34.54 46.31
CA PHE A 725 -30.82 -34.69 45.04
C PHE A 725 -30.35 -33.73 43.95
N MET A 726 -30.09 -32.47 44.32
CA MET A 726 -29.57 -31.44 43.38
C MET A 726 -28.15 -31.76 42.92
N GLY A 727 -27.29 -32.17 43.79
CA GLY A 727 -25.92 -32.58 43.47
C GLY A 727 -25.83 -33.85 42.60
N LYS A 728 -26.84 -34.75 42.65
CA LYS A 728 -26.94 -35.88 41.72
C LYS A 728 -27.40 -35.45 40.34
N MET A 729 -28.36 -34.54 40.27
CA MET A 729 -28.85 -33.98 39.01
C MET A 729 -27.72 -33.21 38.27
N PHE A 730 -27.00 -32.38 38.96
CA PHE A 730 -25.83 -31.69 38.38
C PHE A 730 -24.70 -32.64 37.98
N GLY A 731 -24.51 -33.74 38.71
CA GLY A 731 -23.54 -34.77 38.38
C GLY A 731 -23.88 -35.61 37.14
N MET A 732 -25.14 -35.60 36.66
CA MET A 732 -25.57 -36.21 35.39
C MET A 732 -25.43 -35.26 34.21
N MET A 733 -25.38 -33.96 34.46
CA MET A 733 -25.20 -32.94 33.41
C MET A 733 -23.69 -32.64 33.11
N LEU A 734 -22.79 -33.13 33.95
CA LEU A 734 -21.32 -33.07 33.81
C LEU A 734 -20.79 -34.42 33.33
#